data_373035442af86b84183ff72530a641e1
#
_entry.id   373035442af86b84183ff72530a641e1
#
_cell.length_a   1.000
_cell.length_b   1.000
_cell.length_c   1.000
_cell.angle_alpha   90.00
_cell.angle_beta   90.00
_cell.angle_gamma   90.00
#
_symmetry.space_group_name_H-M   'P 1'
#
loop_
_entity.id
_entity.type
_entity.pdbx_description
1 polymer ?
#
loop_
_entity_poly.entity_id
_entity_poly.type
_entity_poly.pdbx_seq_one_letter_code
_entity_poly.pdbx_strand_id
1 'polypeptide(L)'
;MNFFRGVMGGQSTGPQPSGAETIQKLCDRVASSTLLDDRRDAVRALKSLSKKYRLEVGIQAMEHLIHVLQTDRSDSEIIGYTLDTLYNIMSNDVEEEEQEDNSSKQSDDLGGQFTEIFIKQQENITLLLSLLEEFDFHVRWPGVKLLTTLLKQQGPQVQQIILVSPMGVSRLMDLLADSREVIRNDGVLLLQALTRSNAAIQKIVAFENAFERLLDIITEEGNSDGGIVVEDCLLLLQNLLKNNNSNQNFFKEGSYIQRMKPWFEVGDDNSGWSAQKVTNLHLMLQLVRVLVSPTNPPGAASSCQKAMYFCGLLEQLCIILMATGVPADILTETINTVSEVIRGCQVNQDYFACVNAPSNPPRPAIVVLLMSMVNERQPFVLRCAVLYCFQCFLYKNQKGQGEIVATLLPSTIDATGVSVSAGQLLCGGLFSTDSLSNWCAAVALAHALQENSTQKEQLLRVQLATSIGNPPVSLLQQCTNILSQGSKVQTRVGLLMLLCTWLSNCPIAVTHFLHNSANIPFLTAQIAENLGEEEQLVQGLCALLLGISIYFNDNSLENYMKEKLKQLIEKRIGKENFIEKLGFISKHELYSRAAQKPQPSVSSPDHMMFDHEFTKLVKELEGVITKSIYKSSEEDKKEEEVKKTLEQHDSIVTHYKNVIREQDCQLEELKQQVSTLKCQNEQLQTAVTQQASQIQQHKDQYNLLKVQLGKDIQHHGSHSEGAQMNGIQPEEMSRLREEIKELKNKQELLQGQLTEKDSLIENLKATQLAPGKTEQSLEISMDGDSERTSKLQREVETLRAQLNLQSVEISKLQMEKQELLQKTETFAKSVPVSGDNGTVTAAKPTDVEGRLSALLQETKELKNEVKALSEEKTSIKQQLDSSNSTIAILQNEKSKLQVGLAKSSKEQDDLLVLLADQDQKIISLKSKLKELGHPVEDEDEDEDELGSGDQTGNDDDDVDDVDDDDDADDDDNSDDEDNHHQINEVVEGSA
;
A
#
# COMPACT_ATOMS: atom_id res chain seq x y z
N MET A 1 54.48 -3.44 -19.97
CA MET A 1 55.84 -4.02 -19.76
C MET A 1 56.91 -3.58 -20.77
N ASN A 2 56.60 -3.07 -21.96
CA ASN A 2 57.66 -2.63 -22.91
C ASN A 2 58.13 -1.17 -22.73
N PHE A 3 57.45 -0.34 -21.99
CA PHE A 3 57.83 1.05 -21.73
C PHE A 3 58.98 1.17 -20.71
N PHE A 4 59.12 0.24 -19.79
CA PHE A 4 60.22 0.20 -18.82
C PHE A 4 61.58 -0.22 -19.43
N ARG A 5 61.60 -0.76 -20.65
CA ARG A 5 62.81 -1.20 -21.31
C ARG A 5 63.58 -0.09 -22.03
N GLY A 6 62.93 1.06 -22.26
CA GLY A 6 63.52 2.20 -22.96
C GLY A 6 64.25 3.22 -22.07
N VAL A 7 64.03 3.20 -20.78
CA VAL A 7 64.65 4.18 -19.83
C VAL A 7 65.82 3.58 -19.06
N MET A 8 66.05 2.25 -19.15
CA MET A 8 67.22 1.61 -18.49
C MET A 8 68.39 1.25 -19.46
N GLY A 9 68.72 2.13 -20.33
CA GLY A 9 70.00 2.07 -21.15
C GLY A 9 71.12 2.87 -20.53
N GLY A 10 71.55 2.56 -19.31
CA GLY A 10 72.68 3.19 -18.67
C GLY A 10 73.11 2.40 -17.43
N GLN A 11 74.17 1.62 -17.52
CA GLN A 11 74.81 0.93 -16.40
C GLN A 11 75.09 1.95 -15.29
N SER A 12 74.39 1.88 -14.16
CA SER A 12 74.87 2.31 -12.86
C SER A 12 74.42 1.28 -11.80
N THR A 13 75.41 0.59 -11.25
CA THR A 13 75.38 -0.28 -10.10
C THR A 13 75.13 0.56 -8.84
N GLY A 14 73.91 1.10 -8.72
CA GLY A 14 73.43 1.68 -7.48
C GLY A 14 72.27 0.85 -6.94
N PRO A 15 71.93 0.82 -5.62
CA PRO A 15 70.80 0.10 -5.10
C PRO A 15 69.52 0.57 -5.82
N GLN A 16 68.68 -0.36 -6.27
CA GLN A 16 67.40 -0.02 -6.88
C GLN A 16 66.63 0.92 -5.94
N PRO A 17 66.10 2.04 -6.43
CA PRO A 17 65.36 2.96 -5.59
C PRO A 17 64.20 2.21 -4.92
N SER A 18 64.00 2.46 -3.65
CA SER A 18 62.86 1.91 -2.90
C SER A 18 61.53 2.35 -3.52
N GLY A 19 60.44 1.58 -3.34
CA GLY A 19 59.13 1.95 -3.85
C GLY A 19 58.74 3.38 -3.43
N ALA A 20 59.01 3.75 -2.18
CA ALA A 20 58.73 5.07 -1.63
C ALA A 20 59.54 6.18 -2.31
N GLU A 21 60.84 5.99 -2.62
CA GLU A 21 61.63 6.96 -3.38
C GLU A 21 61.15 7.14 -4.83
N THR A 22 60.66 6.06 -5.44
CA THR A 22 60.07 6.11 -6.78
C THR A 22 58.79 6.91 -6.77
N ILE A 23 57.92 6.71 -5.77
CA ILE A 23 56.65 7.45 -5.58
C ILE A 23 56.97 8.92 -5.36
N GLN A 24 57.93 9.26 -4.48
CA GLN A 24 58.32 10.64 -4.24
C GLN A 24 58.76 11.36 -5.54
N LYS A 25 59.62 10.72 -6.36
CA LYS A 25 60.04 11.29 -7.64
C LYS A 25 58.88 11.52 -8.61
N LEU A 26 57.88 10.64 -8.59
CA LEU A 26 56.65 10.80 -9.40
C LEU A 26 55.81 11.96 -8.88
N CYS A 27 55.66 12.10 -7.56
CA CYS A 27 54.97 13.24 -6.93
C CYS A 27 55.66 14.57 -7.26
N ASP A 28 56.99 14.62 -7.14
CA ASP A 28 57.78 15.79 -7.53
C ASP A 28 57.56 16.15 -9.01
N ARG A 29 57.45 15.14 -9.90
CA ARG A 29 57.20 15.33 -11.32
C ARG A 29 55.76 15.85 -11.58
N VAL A 30 54.77 15.35 -10.88
CA VAL A 30 53.40 15.86 -10.95
C VAL A 30 53.36 17.33 -10.53
N ALA A 31 54.07 17.69 -9.46
CA ALA A 31 54.07 19.05 -8.89
C ALA A 31 54.87 20.06 -9.71
N SER A 32 56.01 19.67 -10.28
CA SER A 32 56.96 20.61 -10.88
C SER A 32 56.94 20.65 -12.40
N SER A 33 56.44 19.64 -13.11
CA SER A 33 56.48 19.63 -14.58
C SER A 33 55.47 20.63 -15.18
N THR A 34 55.95 21.47 -16.08
CA THR A 34 55.12 22.39 -16.88
C THR A 34 54.45 21.71 -18.07
N LEU A 35 54.91 20.53 -18.48
CA LEU A 35 54.34 19.75 -19.57
C LEU A 35 53.24 18.85 -19.06
N LEU A 36 52.06 18.96 -19.63
CA LEU A 36 50.88 18.15 -19.26
C LEU A 36 51.13 16.64 -19.49
N ASP A 37 51.82 16.27 -20.59
CA ASP A 37 52.14 14.88 -20.89
C ASP A 37 53.02 14.25 -19.81
N ASP A 38 53.98 14.99 -19.31
CA ASP A 38 54.84 14.53 -18.21
C ASP A 38 54.05 14.32 -16.90
N ARG A 39 53.12 15.21 -16.59
CA ARG A 39 52.22 15.04 -15.42
C ARG A 39 51.32 13.85 -15.62
N ARG A 40 50.72 13.68 -16.82
CA ARG A 40 49.87 12.54 -17.16
C ARG A 40 50.59 11.20 -16.98
N ASP A 41 51.82 11.08 -17.53
CA ASP A 41 52.61 9.87 -17.38
C ASP A 41 53.00 9.57 -15.92
N ALA A 42 53.31 10.60 -15.14
CA ALA A 42 53.60 10.46 -13.71
C ALA A 42 52.34 9.97 -12.93
N VAL A 43 51.18 10.54 -13.20
CA VAL A 43 49.90 10.07 -12.56
C VAL A 43 49.53 8.66 -13.01
N ARG A 44 49.73 8.33 -14.29
CA ARG A 44 49.51 6.94 -14.79
C ARG A 44 50.44 5.94 -14.06
N ALA A 45 51.68 6.32 -13.79
CA ALA A 45 52.61 5.48 -13.03
C ALA A 45 52.18 5.37 -11.55
N LEU A 46 51.71 6.47 -10.92
CA LEU A 46 51.17 6.45 -9.56
C LEU A 46 49.92 5.53 -9.47
N LYS A 47 49.02 5.56 -10.46
CA LYS A 47 47.88 4.64 -10.55
C LYS A 47 48.32 3.17 -10.55
N SER A 48 49.37 2.85 -11.32
CA SER A 48 49.89 1.47 -11.37
C SER A 48 50.53 1.03 -10.06
N LEU A 49 51.11 1.96 -9.29
CA LEU A 49 51.77 1.70 -8.01
C LEU A 49 50.78 1.70 -6.85
N SER A 50 49.65 2.41 -6.97
CA SER A 50 48.67 2.59 -5.88
C SER A 50 48.04 1.28 -5.39
N LYS A 51 47.91 0.26 -6.23
CA LYS A 51 47.43 -1.07 -5.83
C LYS A 51 48.43 -1.80 -4.93
N LYS A 52 49.74 -1.65 -5.16
CA LYS A 52 50.78 -2.38 -4.42
C LYS A 52 51.37 -1.59 -3.26
N TYR A 53 51.48 -0.27 -3.40
CA TYR A 53 52.10 0.64 -2.42
C TYR A 53 51.06 1.67 -1.95
N ARG A 54 49.91 1.16 -1.45
CA ARG A 54 48.74 1.96 -1.11
C ARG A 54 49.03 3.02 -0.05
N LEU A 55 49.72 2.62 1.01
CA LEU A 55 50.08 3.51 2.11
C LEU A 55 51.03 4.63 1.65
N GLU A 56 52.07 4.30 0.91
CA GLU A 56 53.08 5.27 0.47
C GLU A 56 52.50 6.25 -0.56
N VAL A 57 51.69 5.74 -1.51
CA VAL A 57 51.03 6.61 -2.50
C VAL A 57 50.00 7.50 -1.79
N GLY A 58 49.24 6.96 -0.81
CA GLY A 58 48.27 7.74 -0.06
C GLY A 58 48.92 8.91 0.72
N ILE A 59 50.01 8.64 1.41
CA ILE A 59 50.70 9.65 2.21
C ILE A 59 51.36 10.71 1.33
N GLN A 60 52.03 10.30 0.22
CA GLN A 60 52.89 11.19 -0.56
C GLN A 60 52.16 11.88 -1.72
N ALA A 61 51.12 11.22 -2.32
CA ALA A 61 50.54 11.71 -3.57
C ALA A 61 49.18 12.42 -3.38
N MET A 62 48.47 12.21 -2.29
CA MET A 62 47.07 12.66 -2.15
C MET A 62 46.89 14.17 -2.41
N GLU A 63 47.71 15.03 -1.80
CA GLU A 63 47.63 16.48 -2.02
C GLU A 63 47.91 16.87 -3.47
N HIS A 64 48.90 16.23 -4.11
CA HIS A 64 49.23 16.47 -5.51
C HIS A 64 48.10 15.99 -6.44
N LEU A 65 47.48 14.87 -6.14
CA LEU A 65 46.34 14.33 -6.90
C LEU A 65 45.11 15.26 -6.80
N ILE A 66 44.84 15.77 -5.61
CA ILE A 66 43.74 16.75 -5.41
C ILE A 66 44.02 18.03 -6.20
N HIS A 67 45.30 18.50 -6.20
CA HIS A 67 45.69 19.67 -6.97
C HIS A 67 45.53 19.46 -8.49
N VAL A 68 45.85 18.28 -9.01
CA VAL A 68 45.63 17.91 -10.42
C VAL A 68 44.13 17.96 -10.77
N LEU A 69 43.23 17.46 -9.89
CA LEU A 69 41.76 17.55 -10.11
C LEU A 69 41.29 19.01 -10.22
N GLN A 70 41.97 19.95 -9.58
CA GLN A 70 41.62 21.37 -9.60
C GLN A 70 42.18 22.09 -10.84
N THR A 71 43.38 21.75 -11.30
CA THR A 71 44.16 22.51 -12.30
C THR A 71 44.06 21.93 -13.71
N ASP A 72 44.00 20.62 -13.86
CA ASP A 72 44.12 19.96 -15.17
C ASP A 72 42.76 19.45 -15.72
N ARG A 73 41.70 20.14 -15.40
CA ARG A 73 40.31 19.75 -15.74
C ARG A 73 40.03 19.54 -17.25
N SER A 74 40.83 20.18 -18.11
CA SER A 74 40.64 20.07 -19.56
C SER A 74 41.14 18.75 -20.16
N ASP A 75 41.85 17.95 -19.38
CA ASP A 75 42.42 16.66 -19.82
C ASP A 75 41.74 15.50 -19.09
N SER A 76 40.83 14.84 -19.76
CA SER A 76 40.04 13.71 -19.21
C SER A 76 40.90 12.50 -18.82
N GLU A 77 42.03 12.26 -19.49
CA GLU A 77 42.94 11.14 -19.18
C GLU A 77 43.64 11.33 -17.83
N ILE A 78 44.23 12.52 -17.58
CA ILE A 78 44.93 12.76 -16.31
C ILE A 78 43.92 12.78 -15.13
N ILE A 79 42.73 13.37 -15.34
CA ILE A 79 41.68 13.37 -14.35
C ILE A 79 41.23 11.92 -14.06
N GLY A 80 41.01 11.10 -15.10
CA GLY A 80 40.62 9.70 -14.94
C GLY A 80 41.65 8.87 -14.17
N TYR A 81 42.94 9.03 -14.51
CA TYR A 81 44.03 8.36 -13.78
C TYR A 81 44.14 8.84 -12.32
N THR A 82 43.86 10.10 -12.07
CA THR A 82 43.87 10.69 -10.73
C THR A 82 42.73 10.09 -9.89
N LEU A 83 41.51 10.05 -10.43
CA LEU A 83 40.34 9.48 -9.76
C LEU A 83 40.52 7.98 -9.47
N ASP A 84 41.01 7.21 -10.44
CA ASP A 84 41.35 5.80 -10.24
C ASP A 84 42.44 5.57 -9.20
N THR A 85 43.44 6.48 -9.10
CA THR A 85 44.47 6.39 -8.08
C THR A 85 43.89 6.62 -6.70
N LEU A 86 43.04 7.65 -6.53
CA LEU A 86 42.35 7.94 -5.28
C LEU A 86 41.41 6.79 -4.90
N TYR A 87 40.70 6.21 -5.88
CA TYR A 87 39.89 5.02 -5.66
C TYR A 87 40.72 3.86 -5.10
N ASN A 88 41.86 3.53 -5.74
CA ASN A 88 42.71 2.44 -5.28
C ASN A 88 43.26 2.67 -3.85
N ILE A 89 43.50 3.94 -3.47
CA ILE A 89 43.96 4.28 -2.12
C ILE A 89 42.89 4.09 -1.08
N MET A 90 41.64 4.43 -1.42
CA MET A 90 40.50 4.48 -0.47
C MET A 90 39.64 3.23 -0.48
N SER A 91 39.72 2.36 -1.53
CA SER A 91 38.93 1.13 -1.61
C SER A 91 39.57 0.00 -0.80
N ASN A 92 38.74 -0.70 0.01
CA ASN A 92 39.17 -1.90 0.71
C ASN A 92 39.00 -3.17 -0.14
N ASP A 93 38.35 -3.08 -1.30
CA ASP A 93 38.05 -4.21 -2.20
C ASP A 93 39.34 -4.83 -2.85
N VAL A 94 40.49 -4.20 -2.69
CA VAL A 94 41.75 -4.65 -3.29
C VAL A 94 42.48 -5.71 -2.46
N GLU A 95 42.05 -5.91 -1.20
CA GLU A 95 42.73 -6.82 -0.28
C GLU A 95 42.23 -8.27 -0.33
N GLU A 96 41.05 -8.50 -0.92
CA GLU A 96 40.43 -9.83 -0.95
C GLU A 96 41.01 -10.75 -2.04
N GLU A 97 41.59 -10.22 -3.12
CA GLU A 97 42.11 -11.03 -4.23
C GLU A 97 43.52 -11.66 -4.00
N GLU A 98 44.29 -11.26 -2.96
CA GLU A 98 45.67 -11.71 -2.77
C GLU A 98 45.98 -12.44 -1.46
N GLN A 99 45.02 -12.72 -0.57
CA GLN A 99 45.32 -13.34 0.73
C GLN A 99 44.65 -14.73 0.90
N GLU A 100 45.27 -15.76 0.35
CA GLU A 100 45.10 -17.17 0.77
C GLU A 100 45.92 -17.56 2.02
N ASP A 101 46.54 -16.62 2.75
CA ASP A 101 47.31 -16.98 3.94
C ASP A 101 46.68 -16.44 5.23
N ASN A 102 46.11 -17.37 5.97
CA ASN A 102 45.66 -17.28 7.36
C ASN A 102 46.73 -16.69 8.30
N SER A 103 46.64 -15.43 8.63
CA SER A 103 47.09 -14.94 9.93
C SER A 103 46.32 -13.74 10.37
N SER A 104 45.63 -13.83 11.49
CA SER A 104 44.98 -12.81 12.29
C SER A 104 45.83 -11.53 12.38
N LYS A 105 45.58 -10.58 11.46
CA LYS A 105 45.98 -9.18 11.65
C LYS A 105 44.71 -8.37 11.51
N GLN A 106 44.37 -7.61 12.57
CA GLN A 106 43.57 -6.39 12.43
C GLN A 106 44.10 -5.67 11.20
N SER A 107 43.38 -5.72 10.09
CA SER A 107 43.71 -4.92 8.92
C SER A 107 43.45 -3.48 9.34
N ASP A 108 44.54 -2.69 9.50
CA ASP A 108 44.40 -1.25 9.66
C ASP A 108 43.46 -0.75 8.55
N ASP A 109 42.34 -0.14 8.92
CA ASP A 109 41.39 0.46 7.99
C ASP A 109 42.01 1.68 7.28
N LEU A 110 42.97 1.38 6.40
CA LEU A 110 43.66 2.42 5.63
C LEU A 110 42.71 3.18 4.73
N GLY A 111 41.71 2.51 4.16
CA GLY A 111 40.72 3.15 3.31
C GLY A 111 39.86 4.16 4.05
N GLY A 112 39.41 3.82 5.24
CA GLY A 112 38.68 4.73 6.12
C GLY A 112 39.51 5.92 6.54
N GLN A 113 40.78 5.71 6.94
CA GLN A 113 41.72 6.79 7.34
C GLN A 113 42.01 7.77 6.19
N PHE A 114 42.31 7.27 4.97
CA PHE A 114 42.48 8.12 3.82
C PHE A 114 41.20 8.85 3.39
N THR A 115 40.06 8.20 3.52
CA THR A 115 38.77 8.84 3.29
C THR A 115 38.55 9.98 4.28
N GLU A 116 38.81 9.77 5.57
CA GLU A 116 38.69 10.82 6.61
C GLU A 116 39.58 12.02 6.28
N ILE A 117 40.84 11.80 5.85
CA ILE A 117 41.74 12.88 5.45
C ILE A 117 41.19 13.64 4.24
N PHE A 118 40.66 12.93 3.24
CA PHE A 118 40.11 13.51 2.01
C PHE A 118 38.87 14.38 2.27
N ILE A 119 37.95 13.91 3.11
CA ILE A 119 36.68 14.60 3.39
C ILE A 119 36.84 15.78 4.38
N LYS A 120 37.93 15.88 5.12
CA LYS A 120 38.21 17.05 5.99
C LYS A 120 38.11 18.38 5.24
N GLN A 121 38.46 18.40 3.95
CA GLN A 121 38.21 19.53 3.06
C GLN A 121 36.93 19.25 2.28
N GLN A 122 35.83 19.88 2.68
CA GLN A 122 34.51 19.68 2.05
C GLN A 122 34.49 20.03 0.57
N GLU A 123 35.39 20.94 0.16
CA GLU A 123 35.61 21.34 -1.22
C GLU A 123 36.00 20.17 -2.13
N ASN A 124 36.64 19.13 -1.60
CA ASN A 124 36.99 17.94 -2.37
C ASN A 124 35.75 17.17 -2.83
N ILE A 125 34.76 17.05 -2.00
CA ILE A 125 33.45 16.43 -2.36
C ILE A 125 32.71 17.31 -3.38
N THR A 126 32.71 18.63 -3.18
CA THR A 126 32.09 19.57 -4.13
C THR A 126 32.76 19.53 -5.50
N LEU A 127 34.14 19.43 -5.50
CA LEU A 127 34.93 19.24 -6.70
C LEU A 127 34.55 17.94 -7.41
N LEU A 128 34.47 16.83 -6.68
CA LEU A 128 34.07 15.52 -7.21
C LEU A 128 32.68 15.56 -7.82
N LEU A 129 31.70 16.19 -7.13
CA LEU A 129 30.35 16.39 -7.67
C LEU A 129 30.35 17.17 -8.98
N SER A 130 31.21 18.19 -9.11
CA SER A 130 31.34 18.94 -10.34
C SER A 130 32.01 18.17 -11.49
N LEU A 131 32.90 17.21 -11.18
CA LEU A 131 33.47 16.31 -12.18
C LEU A 131 32.46 15.26 -12.70
N LEU A 132 31.44 14.93 -11.92
CA LEU A 132 30.35 14.04 -12.38
C LEU A 132 29.42 14.70 -13.43
N GLU A 133 29.48 16.01 -13.59
CA GLU A 133 28.79 16.73 -14.68
C GLU A 133 29.51 16.58 -16.04
N GLU A 134 30.80 16.20 -16.02
CA GLU A 134 31.52 15.94 -17.26
C GLU A 134 30.98 14.69 -17.96
N PHE A 135 30.72 14.79 -19.26
CA PHE A 135 30.19 13.66 -20.04
C PHE A 135 31.27 12.66 -20.48
N ASP A 136 32.52 12.92 -20.22
CA ASP A 136 33.60 11.99 -20.55
C ASP A 136 33.56 10.76 -19.66
N PHE A 137 33.55 9.58 -20.28
CA PHE A 137 33.50 8.30 -19.57
C PHE A 137 34.69 8.11 -18.63
N HIS A 138 35.90 8.53 -19.05
CA HIS A 138 37.12 8.38 -18.27
C HIS A 138 37.16 9.26 -17.01
N VAL A 139 36.27 10.24 -16.92
CA VAL A 139 36.11 11.11 -15.74
C VAL A 139 34.91 10.65 -14.91
N ARG A 140 33.75 10.52 -15.57
CA ARG A 140 32.48 10.28 -14.89
C ARG A 140 32.45 8.95 -14.15
N TRP A 141 32.87 7.86 -14.82
CA TRP A 141 32.82 6.54 -14.22
C TRP A 141 33.77 6.36 -13.03
N PRO A 142 35.09 6.71 -13.10
CA PRO A 142 35.94 6.68 -11.93
C PRO A 142 35.45 7.59 -10.79
N GLY A 143 34.83 8.73 -11.13
CA GLY A 143 34.22 9.64 -10.16
C GLY A 143 33.09 9.00 -9.38
N VAL A 144 32.17 8.26 -10.08
CA VAL A 144 31.09 7.50 -9.45
C VAL A 144 31.64 6.45 -8.49
N LYS A 145 32.65 5.67 -8.92
CA LYS A 145 33.28 4.65 -8.09
C LYS A 145 33.91 5.23 -6.83
N LEU A 146 34.67 6.32 -6.99
CA LEU A 146 35.33 7.00 -5.88
C LEU A 146 34.27 7.51 -4.87
N LEU A 147 33.23 8.21 -5.33
CA LEU A 147 32.21 8.75 -4.44
C LEU A 147 31.43 7.63 -3.72
N THR A 148 31.16 6.52 -4.41
CA THR A 148 30.54 5.33 -3.79
C THR A 148 31.41 4.77 -2.68
N THR A 149 32.74 4.70 -2.90
CA THR A 149 33.70 4.25 -1.89
C THR A 149 33.73 5.17 -0.67
N LEU A 150 33.77 6.48 -0.90
CA LEU A 150 33.72 7.48 0.19
C LEU A 150 32.45 7.33 1.04
N LEU A 151 31.29 7.12 0.39
CA LEU A 151 30.01 6.87 1.08
C LEU A 151 30.00 5.54 1.86
N LYS A 152 30.66 4.51 1.36
CA LYS A 152 30.79 3.23 2.08
C LYS A 152 31.67 3.35 3.31
N GLN A 153 32.73 4.14 3.26
CA GLN A 153 33.72 4.31 4.33
C GLN A 153 33.27 5.32 5.40
N GLN A 154 32.79 6.49 5.01
CA GLN A 154 32.43 7.61 5.88
C GLN A 154 31.05 8.17 5.50
N GLY A 155 30.03 7.30 5.43
CA GLY A 155 28.71 7.62 4.94
C GLY A 155 28.07 8.87 5.55
N PRO A 156 27.91 8.97 6.88
CA PRO A 156 27.22 10.10 7.49
C PRO A 156 27.86 11.46 7.17
N GLN A 157 29.19 11.54 7.18
CA GLN A 157 29.92 12.78 6.91
C GLN A 157 29.78 13.19 5.44
N VAL A 158 29.97 12.25 4.52
CA VAL A 158 29.84 12.49 3.08
C VAL A 158 28.39 12.86 2.72
N GLN A 159 27.41 12.19 3.30
CA GLN A 159 25.99 12.51 3.14
C GLN A 159 25.70 13.95 3.56
N GLN A 160 26.24 14.40 4.69
CA GLN A 160 26.06 15.76 5.19
C GLN A 160 26.65 16.80 4.24
N ILE A 161 27.85 16.54 3.70
CA ILE A 161 28.50 17.44 2.73
C ILE A 161 27.68 17.52 1.43
N ILE A 162 27.20 16.39 0.93
CA ILE A 162 26.36 16.35 -0.29
C ILE A 162 25.04 17.08 -0.05
N LEU A 163 24.43 16.93 1.13
CA LEU A 163 23.17 17.55 1.48
C LEU A 163 23.26 19.08 1.49
N VAL A 164 24.36 19.62 1.98
CA VAL A 164 24.63 21.08 2.05
C VAL A 164 25.09 21.63 0.70
N SER A 165 25.66 20.78 -0.17
CA SER A 165 26.18 21.20 -1.49
C SER A 165 25.03 21.64 -2.41
N PRO A 166 25.08 22.82 -3.04
CA PRO A 166 24.06 23.23 -4.00
C PRO A 166 23.90 22.21 -5.12
N MET A 167 22.67 21.78 -5.36
CA MET A 167 22.32 20.75 -6.36
C MET A 167 23.07 19.42 -6.18
N GLY A 168 23.62 19.14 -4.99
CA GLY A 168 24.45 17.95 -4.78
C GLY A 168 23.72 16.64 -5.07
N VAL A 169 22.49 16.49 -4.58
CA VAL A 169 21.67 15.29 -4.85
C VAL A 169 21.15 15.26 -6.29
N SER A 170 20.71 16.40 -6.84
CA SER A 170 20.17 16.48 -8.22
C SER A 170 21.20 16.03 -9.26
N ARG A 171 22.48 16.43 -9.09
CA ARG A 171 23.60 16.00 -9.96
C ARG A 171 23.80 14.49 -9.96
N LEU A 172 23.59 13.84 -8.82
CA LEU A 172 23.70 12.38 -8.69
C LEU A 172 22.51 11.68 -9.32
N MET A 173 21.34 12.30 -9.32
CA MET A 173 20.14 11.77 -9.97
C MET A 173 20.28 11.71 -11.50
N ASP A 174 21.10 12.56 -12.11
CA ASP A 174 21.36 12.53 -13.54
C ASP A 174 22.13 11.29 -14.00
N LEU A 175 22.80 10.59 -13.08
CA LEU A 175 23.46 9.32 -13.37
C LEU A 175 22.47 8.23 -13.79
N LEU A 176 21.25 8.24 -13.26
CA LEU A 176 20.19 7.27 -13.64
C LEU A 176 19.69 7.45 -15.08
N ALA A 177 19.93 8.61 -15.69
CA ALA A 177 19.58 8.90 -17.08
C ALA A 177 20.79 8.77 -18.03
N ASP A 178 21.96 8.32 -17.56
CA ASP A 178 23.12 8.14 -18.42
C ASP A 178 22.88 7.01 -19.42
N SER A 179 23.15 7.29 -20.71
CA SER A 179 22.99 6.32 -21.79
C SER A 179 23.96 5.14 -21.71
N ARG A 180 24.98 5.24 -20.90
CA ARG A 180 25.97 4.18 -20.67
C ARG A 180 25.55 3.35 -19.47
N GLU A 181 25.15 2.12 -19.71
CA GLU A 181 24.68 1.18 -18.69
C GLU A 181 25.59 1.08 -17.48
N VAL A 182 26.91 1.03 -17.68
CA VAL A 182 27.88 0.93 -16.59
C VAL A 182 27.77 2.11 -15.62
N ILE A 183 27.62 3.34 -16.13
CA ILE A 183 27.48 4.54 -15.29
C ILE A 183 26.11 4.56 -14.62
N ARG A 184 25.04 4.23 -15.35
CA ARG A 184 23.70 4.13 -14.82
C ARG A 184 23.64 3.13 -13.66
N ASN A 185 24.17 1.94 -13.86
CA ASN A 185 24.14 0.86 -12.87
C ASN A 185 24.99 1.19 -11.64
N ASP A 186 26.22 1.69 -11.82
CA ASP A 186 27.05 2.17 -10.71
C ASP A 186 26.42 3.40 -10.02
N GLY A 187 25.64 4.20 -10.74
CA GLY A 187 24.81 5.29 -10.20
C GLY A 187 23.74 4.78 -9.24
N VAL A 188 23.09 3.65 -9.53
CA VAL A 188 22.14 3.00 -8.60
C VAL A 188 22.85 2.58 -7.31
N LEU A 189 24.03 1.96 -7.41
CA LEU A 189 24.84 1.56 -6.24
C LEU A 189 25.30 2.77 -5.40
N LEU A 190 25.65 3.86 -6.06
CA LEU A 190 26.00 5.12 -5.40
C LEU A 190 24.79 5.67 -4.62
N LEU A 191 23.61 5.71 -5.23
CA LEU A 191 22.40 6.19 -4.60
C LEU A 191 21.93 5.25 -3.46
N GLN A 192 22.17 3.94 -3.54
CA GLN A 192 21.97 3.04 -2.41
C GLN A 192 22.83 3.43 -1.20
N ALA A 193 24.14 3.69 -1.43
CA ALA A 193 25.05 4.12 -0.37
C ALA A 193 24.66 5.50 0.20
N LEU A 194 24.25 6.42 -0.69
CA LEU A 194 23.84 7.79 -0.33
C LEU A 194 22.56 7.83 0.50
N THR A 195 21.59 6.98 0.21
CA THR A 195 20.26 7.00 0.87
C THR A 195 20.21 6.15 2.13
N ARG A 196 21.29 5.46 2.47
CA ARG A 196 21.34 4.54 3.61
C ARG A 196 21.13 5.30 4.92
N SER A 197 20.06 4.98 5.64
CA SER A 197 19.72 5.51 6.98
C SER A 197 19.62 7.04 7.07
N ASN A 198 19.31 7.73 5.97
CA ASN A 198 19.20 9.20 5.93
C ASN A 198 17.86 9.62 5.32
N ALA A 199 16.86 9.88 6.18
CA ALA A 199 15.52 10.22 5.75
C ALA A 199 15.43 11.55 4.97
N ALA A 200 16.29 12.52 5.24
CA ALA A 200 16.31 13.80 4.52
C ALA A 200 16.74 13.60 3.06
N ILE A 201 17.85 12.90 2.84
CA ILE A 201 18.32 12.57 1.50
C ILE A 201 17.32 11.69 0.75
N GLN A 202 16.74 10.69 1.42
CA GLN A 202 15.69 9.83 0.84
C GLN A 202 14.51 10.64 0.30
N LYS A 203 14.08 11.68 1.04
CA LYS A 203 12.99 12.55 0.59
C LYS A 203 13.38 13.37 -0.65
N ILE A 204 14.60 13.92 -0.68
CA ILE A 204 15.09 14.70 -1.82
C ILE A 204 15.21 13.79 -3.05
N VAL A 205 15.81 12.61 -2.91
CA VAL A 205 15.97 11.63 -4.00
C VAL A 205 14.61 11.22 -4.57
N ALA A 206 13.62 10.97 -3.70
CA ALA A 206 12.26 10.66 -4.14
C ALA A 206 11.62 11.83 -4.89
N PHE A 207 11.80 13.07 -4.42
CA PHE A 207 11.28 14.28 -5.05
C PHE A 207 11.94 14.58 -6.42
N GLU A 208 13.21 14.22 -6.58
CA GLU A 208 13.97 14.29 -7.84
C GLU A 208 13.62 13.17 -8.84
N ASN A 209 12.41 12.63 -8.73
CA ASN A 209 11.85 11.63 -9.65
C ASN A 209 12.54 10.26 -9.65
N ALA A 210 13.14 9.86 -8.52
CA ALA A 210 13.80 8.55 -8.42
C ALA A 210 12.85 7.38 -8.67
N PHE A 211 11.61 7.45 -8.17
CA PHE A 211 10.64 6.35 -8.31
C PHE A 211 10.33 6.05 -9.77
N GLU A 212 10.06 7.07 -10.58
CA GLU A 212 9.81 6.89 -12.00
C GLU A 212 11.00 6.26 -12.71
N ARG A 213 12.18 6.85 -12.55
CA ARG A 213 13.41 6.37 -13.20
C ARG A 213 13.76 4.93 -12.83
N LEU A 214 13.64 4.57 -11.55
CA LEU A 214 13.92 3.21 -11.09
C LEU A 214 12.91 2.19 -11.63
N LEU A 215 11.63 2.55 -11.67
CA LEU A 215 10.59 1.70 -12.23
C LEU A 215 10.74 1.54 -13.75
N ASP A 216 11.21 2.57 -14.45
CA ASP A 216 11.56 2.48 -15.88
C ASP A 216 12.71 1.51 -16.10
N ILE A 217 13.81 1.65 -15.35
CA ILE A 217 14.95 0.72 -15.43
C ILE A 217 14.51 -0.73 -15.16
N ILE A 218 13.73 -0.97 -14.10
CA ILE A 218 13.22 -2.31 -13.78
C ILE A 218 12.39 -2.88 -14.95
N THR A 219 11.57 -2.04 -15.59
CA THR A 219 10.73 -2.46 -16.72
C THR A 219 11.57 -2.76 -17.95
N GLU A 220 12.56 -1.91 -18.28
CA GLU A 220 13.49 -2.07 -19.40
C GLU A 220 14.37 -3.31 -19.26
N GLU A 221 14.81 -3.62 -18.04
CA GLU A 221 15.64 -4.78 -17.70
C GLU A 221 14.83 -6.10 -17.60
N GLY A 222 13.50 -6.09 -17.81
CA GLY A 222 12.67 -7.30 -17.88
C GLY A 222 11.91 -7.65 -16.59
N ASN A 223 11.68 -6.70 -15.70
CA ASN A 223 10.94 -6.88 -14.45
C ASN A 223 11.52 -8.00 -13.56
N SER A 224 10.70 -8.96 -13.14
CA SER A 224 11.16 -10.07 -12.29
C SER A 224 12.20 -10.99 -12.95
N ASP A 225 12.24 -11.06 -14.27
CA ASP A 225 13.20 -11.86 -15.03
C ASP A 225 14.53 -11.14 -15.30
N GLY A 226 14.67 -9.88 -14.89
CA GLY A 226 15.86 -9.08 -15.07
C GLY A 226 17.07 -9.53 -14.23
N GLY A 227 18.23 -8.97 -14.57
CA GLY A 227 19.50 -9.30 -13.93
C GLY A 227 19.71 -8.58 -12.58
N ILE A 228 20.99 -8.52 -12.15
CA ILE A 228 21.41 -7.89 -10.89
C ILE A 228 21.04 -6.40 -10.81
N VAL A 229 20.90 -5.73 -11.93
CA VAL A 229 20.52 -4.31 -11.98
C VAL A 229 19.10 -4.12 -11.41
N VAL A 230 18.18 -5.06 -11.68
CA VAL A 230 16.84 -5.03 -11.08
C VAL A 230 16.93 -5.21 -9.57
N GLU A 231 17.75 -6.14 -9.09
CA GLU A 231 18.00 -6.34 -7.65
C GLU A 231 18.51 -5.03 -7.01
N ASP A 232 19.49 -4.38 -7.60
CA ASP A 232 20.04 -3.12 -7.11
C ASP A 232 19.00 -1.99 -7.07
N CYS A 233 18.15 -1.88 -8.09
CA CYS A 233 17.04 -0.92 -8.11
C CYS A 233 16.02 -1.20 -7.00
N LEU A 234 15.69 -2.48 -6.76
CA LEU A 234 14.76 -2.88 -5.69
C LEU A 234 15.34 -2.58 -4.29
N LEU A 235 16.63 -2.80 -4.09
CA LEU A 235 17.30 -2.44 -2.83
C LEU A 235 17.28 -0.94 -2.60
N LEU A 236 17.49 -0.13 -3.64
CA LEU A 236 17.36 1.32 -3.54
C LEU A 236 15.93 1.75 -3.21
N LEU A 237 14.92 1.16 -3.87
CA LEU A 237 13.51 1.41 -3.55
C LEU A 237 13.18 1.06 -2.09
N GLN A 238 13.72 -0.05 -1.57
CA GLN A 238 13.57 -0.39 -0.15
C GLN A 238 14.18 0.66 0.77
N ASN A 239 15.38 1.16 0.46
CA ASN A 239 16.00 2.23 1.23
C ASN A 239 15.13 3.50 1.25
N LEU A 240 14.52 3.84 0.12
CA LEU A 240 13.68 5.03 0.00
C LEU A 240 12.35 4.93 0.73
N LEU A 241 11.78 3.72 0.83
CA LEU A 241 10.41 3.51 1.33
C LEU A 241 10.36 2.97 2.77
N LYS A 242 11.37 2.20 3.22
CA LYS A 242 11.35 1.59 4.54
C LYS A 242 11.48 2.65 5.63
N ASN A 243 10.56 2.65 6.59
CA ASN A 243 10.49 3.62 7.70
C ASN A 243 10.43 5.10 7.26
N ASN A 244 9.91 5.37 6.06
CA ASN A 244 9.77 6.72 5.53
C ASN A 244 8.32 6.96 5.04
N ASN A 245 7.43 7.34 5.95
CA ASN A 245 6.01 7.54 5.67
C ASN A 245 5.77 8.61 4.59
N SER A 246 6.61 9.65 4.54
CA SER A 246 6.51 10.71 3.52
C SER A 246 6.71 10.13 2.11
N ASN A 247 7.76 9.31 1.93
CA ASN A 247 8.04 8.67 0.65
C ASN A 247 7.00 7.61 0.30
N GLN A 248 6.48 6.86 1.29
CA GLN A 248 5.39 5.90 1.06
C GLN A 248 4.13 6.60 0.55
N ASN A 249 3.76 7.74 1.13
CA ASN A 249 2.63 8.54 0.67
C ASN A 249 2.87 9.09 -0.73
N PHE A 250 4.05 9.64 -1.00
CA PHE A 250 4.42 10.14 -2.32
C PHE A 250 4.40 9.03 -3.38
N PHE A 251 4.91 7.84 -3.06
CA PHE A 251 4.87 6.66 -3.93
C PHE A 251 3.42 6.26 -4.27
N LYS A 252 2.54 6.25 -3.28
CA LYS A 252 1.11 5.97 -3.48
C LYS A 252 0.43 7.06 -4.32
N GLU A 253 0.65 8.33 -4.01
CA GLU A 253 0.02 9.48 -4.69
C GLU A 253 0.49 9.62 -6.14
N GLY A 254 1.74 9.30 -6.41
CA GLY A 254 2.30 9.22 -7.77
C GLY A 254 1.81 8.03 -8.59
N SER A 255 0.90 7.22 -8.05
CA SER A 255 0.35 6.03 -8.75
C SER A 255 1.39 4.96 -9.10
N TYR A 256 2.52 4.93 -8.39
CA TYR A 256 3.59 3.97 -8.65
C TYR A 256 3.23 2.54 -8.23
N ILE A 257 2.22 2.37 -7.35
CA ILE A 257 1.72 1.04 -6.97
C ILE A 257 1.19 0.27 -8.19
N GLN A 258 0.51 0.96 -9.13
CA GLN A 258 0.01 0.34 -10.35
C GLN A 258 1.13 -0.22 -11.24
N ARG A 259 2.30 0.43 -11.23
CA ARG A 259 3.46 -0.01 -11.99
C ARG A 259 4.14 -1.26 -11.43
N MET A 260 3.79 -1.67 -10.21
CA MET A 260 4.30 -2.91 -9.61
C MET A 260 3.56 -4.15 -10.11
N LYS A 261 2.35 -4.02 -10.69
CA LYS A 261 1.54 -5.17 -11.13
C LYS A 261 2.29 -6.09 -12.10
N PRO A 262 2.98 -5.60 -13.17
CA PRO A 262 3.68 -6.46 -14.12
C PRO A 262 4.79 -7.31 -13.51
N TRP A 263 5.31 -6.95 -12.35
CA TRP A 263 6.36 -7.70 -11.66
C TRP A 263 5.91 -9.10 -11.24
N PHE A 264 4.61 -9.27 -11.02
CA PHE A 264 3.99 -10.49 -10.51
C PHE A 264 3.20 -11.25 -11.57
N GLU A 265 3.24 -10.81 -12.83
CA GLU A 265 2.62 -11.53 -13.93
C GLU A 265 3.44 -12.79 -14.22
N VAL A 266 2.81 -13.94 -14.03
CA VAL A 266 3.41 -15.25 -14.36
C VAL A 266 3.15 -15.50 -15.83
N GLY A 267 4.18 -15.49 -16.66
CA GLY A 267 4.08 -15.85 -18.07
C GLY A 267 3.68 -17.32 -18.24
N ASP A 268 2.99 -17.61 -19.33
CA ASP A 268 2.56 -18.98 -19.71
C ASP A 268 3.73 -19.91 -20.07
N ASP A 269 4.93 -19.38 -20.15
CA ASP A 269 6.11 -20.13 -20.55
C ASP A 269 6.69 -20.95 -19.39
N ASN A 270 6.99 -22.22 -19.69
CA ASN A 270 7.80 -23.14 -18.90
C ASN A 270 9.25 -22.63 -18.62
N SER A 271 9.48 -21.33 -18.60
CA SER A 271 10.74 -20.74 -18.19
C SER A 271 10.93 -20.97 -16.68
N GLY A 272 11.86 -21.87 -16.37
CA GLY A 272 12.13 -22.26 -14.98
C GLY A 272 12.44 -21.07 -14.07
N TRP A 273 12.26 -21.24 -12.79
CA TRP A 273 12.61 -20.30 -11.75
C TRP A 273 14.14 -20.14 -11.67
N SER A 274 14.70 -19.11 -12.31
CA SER A 274 16.13 -18.78 -12.14
C SER A 274 16.40 -18.25 -10.73
N ALA A 275 17.61 -18.43 -10.22
CA ALA A 275 17.99 -17.91 -8.92
C ALA A 275 17.77 -16.38 -8.83
N GLN A 276 18.11 -15.63 -9.90
CA GLN A 276 17.92 -14.19 -9.95
C GLN A 276 16.43 -13.80 -9.93
N LYS A 277 15.57 -14.51 -10.64
CA LYS A 277 14.11 -14.29 -10.59
C LYS A 277 13.56 -14.51 -9.19
N VAL A 278 14.02 -15.56 -8.50
CA VAL A 278 13.63 -15.83 -7.10
C VAL A 278 14.05 -14.68 -6.20
N THR A 279 15.30 -14.20 -6.31
CA THR A 279 15.81 -13.06 -5.53
C THR A 279 14.99 -11.79 -5.84
N ASN A 280 14.78 -11.46 -7.12
CA ASN A 280 14.02 -10.29 -7.51
C ASN A 280 12.58 -10.32 -6.97
N LEU A 281 11.87 -11.43 -7.16
CA LEU A 281 10.51 -11.58 -6.65
C LEU A 281 10.44 -11.50 -5.12
N HIS A 282 11.42 -12.06 -4.42
CA HIS A 282 11.49 -11.94 -2.97
C HIS A 282 11.60 -10.47 -2.54
N LEU A 283 12.48 -9.70 -3.16
CA LEU A 283 12.62 -8.26 -2.90
C LEU A 283 11.36 -7.47 -3.29
N MET A 284 10.73 -7.82 -4.42
CA MET A 284 9.47 -7.21 -4.88
C MET A 284 8.34 -7.45 -3.88
N LEU A 285 8.19 -8.68 -3.37
CA LEU A 285 7.23 -9.02 -2.33
C LEU A 285 7.50 -8.24 -1.03
N GLN A 286 8.76 -8.15 -0.61
CA GLN A 286 9.14 -7.35 0.55
C GLN A 286 8.81 -5.87 0.36
N LEU A 287 8.98 -5.32 -0.85
CA LEU A 287 8.65 -3.93 -1.15
C LEU A 287 7.14 -3.67 -1.02
N VAL A 288 6.30 -4.59 -1.49
CA VAL A 288 4.85 -4.53 -1.25
C VAL A 288 4.55 -4.50 0.24
N ARG A 289 5.21 -5.37 1.04
CA ARG A 289 5.02 -5.43 2.49
C ARG A 289 5.45 -4.15 3.20
N VAL A 290 6.50 -3.47 2.73
CA VAL A 290 6.91 -2.16 3.29
C VAL A 290 5.76 -1.16 3.23
N LEU A 291 4.97 -1.16 2.16
CA LEU A 291 3.85 -0.22 1.97
C LEU A 291 2.62 -0.53 2.81
N VAL A 292 2.40 -1.81 3.15
CA VAL A 292 1.21 -2.27 3.90
C VAL A 292 1.54 -2.82 5.29
N SER A 293 2.75 -2.60 5.78
CA SER A 293 3.19 -3.10 7.08
C SER A 293 2.22 -2.70 8.19
N PRO A 294 1.89 -3.62 9.11
CA PRO A 294 1.07 -3.30 10.29
C PRO A 294 1.68 -2.24 11.22
N THR A 295 2.98 -1.94 11.06
CA THR A 295 3.68 -0.90 11.83
C THR A 295 3.53 0.49 11.23
N ASN A 296 3.04 0.60 9.99
CA ASN A 296 2.76 1.87 9.36
C ASN A 296 1.48 2.50 9.95
N PRO A 297 1.30 3.83 9.86
CA PRO A 297 0.06 4.46 10.27
C PRO A 297 -1.15 3.79 9.59
N PRO A 298 -2.22 3.47 10.35
CA PRO A 298 -3.34 2.66 9.83
C PRO A 298 -3.98 3.24 8.56
N GLY A 299 -4.12 4.56 8.47
CA GLY A 299 -4.68 5.22 7.29
C GLY A 299 -3.81 5.09 6.04
N ALA A 300 -2.48 5.16 6.19
CA ALA A 300 -1.53 5.00 5.08
C ALA A 300 -1.55 3.55 4.55
N ALA A 301 -1.46 2.57 5.45
CA ALA A 301 -1.52 1.15 5.08
C ALA A 301 -2.84 0.80 4.38
N SER A 302 -4.00 1.21 4.94
CA SER A 302 -5.32 0.96 4.33
C SER A 302 -5.46 1.57 2.94
N SER A 303 -4.90 2.76 2.74
CA SER A 303 -4.91 3.43 1.43
C SER A 303 -4.10 2.66 0.38
N CYS A 304 -2.91 2.17 0.75
CA CYS A 304 -2.08 1.33 -0.12
C CYS A 304 -2.76 -0.03 -0.41
N GLN A 305 -3.36 -0.67 0.59
CA GLN A 305 -4.11 -1.92 0.43
C GLN A 305 -5.24 -1.78 -0.60
N LYS A 306 -6.02 -0.70 -0.52
CA LYS A 306 -7.07 -0.42 -1.49
C LYS A 306 -6.51 -0.17 -2.90
N ALA A 307 -5.43 0.62 -3.01
CA ALA A 307 -4.77 0.86 -4.29
C ALA A 307 -4.31 -0.44 -4.96
N MET A 308 -3.73 -1.38 -4.19
CA MET A 308 -3.29 -2.68 -4.67
C MET A 308 -4.45 -3.56 -5.16
N TYR A 309 -5.61 -3.47 -4.53
CA TYR A 309 -6.81 -4.14 -5.02
C TYR A 309 -7.28 -3.54 -6.36
N PHE A 310 -7.44 -2.21 -6.42
CA PHE A 310 -7.99 -1.55 -7.60
C PHE A 310 -7.10 -1.65 -8.84
N CYS A 311 -5.78 -1.69 -8.69
CA CYS A 311 -4.87 -1.89 -9.81
C CYS A 311 -4.71 -3.35 -10.24
N GLY A 312 -5.30 -4.31 -9.50
CA GLY A 312 -5.19 -5.73 -9.78
C GLY A 312 -3.88 -6.38 -9.31
N LEU A 313 -3.11 -5.71 -8.44
CA LEU A 313 -1.90 -6.29 -7.85
C LEU A 313 -2.23 -7.47 -6.92
N LEU A 314 -3.27 -7.32 -6.08
CA LEU A 314 -3.74 -8.40 -5.20
C LEU A 314 -4.16 -9.64 -6.01
N GLU A 315 -4.76 -9.43 -7.18
CA GLU A 315 -5.12 -10.52 -8.09
C GLU A 315 -3.88 -11.30 -8.55
N GLN A 316 -2.82 -10.60 -8.98
CA GLN A 316 -1.57 -11.26 -9.39
C GLN A 316 -0.90 -12.02 -8.25
N LEU A 317 -0.88 -11.45 -7.04
CA LEU A 317 -0.38 -12.15 -5.85
C LEU A 317 -1.18 -13.43 -5.56
N CYS A 318 -2.50 -13.39 -5.70
CA CYS A 318 -3.35 -14.56 -5.52
C CYS A 318 -3.16 -15.61 -6.63
N ILE A 319 -2.83 -15.21 -7.86
CA ILE A 319 -2.46 -16.12 -8.96
C ILE A 319 -1.18 -16.85 -8.60
N ILE A 320 -0.13 -16.16 -8.15
CA ILE A 320 1.12 -16.79 -7.71
C ILE A 320 0.85 -17.75 -6.54
N LEU A 321 0.04 -17.32 -5.58
CA LEU A 321 -0.33 -18.11 -4.40
C LEU A 321 -0.96 -19.46 -4.77
N MET A 322 -1.75 -19.51 -5.86
CA MET A 322 -2.47 -20.69 -6.30
C MET A 322 -1.77 -21.42 -7.47
N ALA A 323 -0.65 -20.88 -7.97
CA ALA A 323 0.11 -21.49 -9.05
C ALA A 323 0.86 -22.76 -8.59
N THR A 324 1.07 -23.69 -9.52
CA THR A 324 1.84 -24.91 -9.28
C THR A 324 3.31 -24.70 -9.65
N GLY A 325 4.23 -25.33 -8.90
CA GLY A 325 5.66 -25.27 -9.20
C GLY A 325 6.37 -24.01 -8.72
N VAL A 326 5.73 -23.20 -7.90
CA VAL A 326 6.34 -22.01 -7.26
C VAL A 326 7.33 -22.49 -6.19
N PRO A 327 8.56 -21.93 -6.13
CA PRO A 327 9.52 -22.23 -5.06
C PRO A 327 8.92 -21.97 -3.67
N ALA A 328 9.25 -22.82 -2.71
CA ALA A 328 8.67 -22.79 -1.37
C ALA A 328 8.89 -21.44 -0.67
N ASP A 329 10.04 -20.82 -0.87
CA ASP A 329 10.39 -19.52 -0.28
C ASP A 329 9.52 -18.39 -0.87
N ILE A 330 9.33 -18.40 -2.19
CA ILE A 330 8.46 -17.43 -2.88
C ILE A 330 7.00 -17.63 -2.47
N LEU A 331 6.55 -18.89 -2.39
CA LEU A 331 5.19 -19.21 -1.94
C LEU A 331 4.96 -18.67 -0.51
N THR A 332 5.91 -18.93 0.39
CA THR A 332 5.83 -18.48 1.78
C THR A 332 5.79 -16.96 1.89
N GLU A 333 6.67 -16.27 1.14
CA GLU A 333 6.70 -14.80 1.16
C GLU A 333 5.47 -14.19 0.47
N THR A 334 4.93 -14.86 -0.56
CA THR A 334 3.66 -14.46 -1.19
C THR A 334 2.50 -14.57 -0.21
N ILE A 335 2.43 -15.66 0.59
CA ILE A 335 1.42 -15.81 1.65
C ILE A 335 1.53 -14.68 2.65
N ASN A 336 2.73 -14.37 3.13
CA ASN A 336 2.98 -13.26 4.07
C ASN A 336 2.57 -11.92 3.47
N THR A 337 2.85 -11.69 2.19
CA THR A 337 2.52 -10.46 1.48
C THR A 337 1.01 -10.29 1.32
N VAL A 338 0.31 -11.33 0.84
CA VAL A 338 -1.15 -11.35 0.75
C VAL A 338 -1.78 -11.10 2.12
N SER A 339 -1.22 -11.70 3.19
CA SER A 339 -1.68 -11.51 4.56
C SER A 339 -1.74 -10.03 4.94
N GLU A 340 -0.66 -9.30 4.70
CA GLU A 340 -0.58 -7.87 5.05
C GLU A 340 -1.41 -7.00 4.11
N VAL A 341 -1.55 -7.37 2.84
CA VAL A 341 -2.42 -6.66 1.88
C VAL A 341 -3.90 -6.79 2.24
N ILE A 342 -4.32 -7.91 2.84
CA ILE A 342 -5.74 -8.11 3.24
C ILE A 342 -6.04 -7.67 4.68
N ARG A 343 -5.04 -7.55 5.56
CA ARG A 343 -5.25 -7.30 6.99
C ARG A 343 -6.06 -6.03 7.25
N GLY A 344 -7.25 -6.19 7.82
CA GLY A 344 -8.13 -5.09 8.21
C GLY A 344 -8.71 -4.25 7.07
N CYS A 345 -8.59 -4.71 5.82
CA CYS A 345 -9.20 -4.11 4.66
C CYS A 345 -10.34 -5.00 4.14
N GLN A 346 -11.59 -4.66 4.46
CA GLN A 346 -12.76 -5.49 4.17
C GLN A 346 -12.87 -5.86 2.68
N VAL A 347 -12.65 -4.91 1.78
CA VAL A 347 -12.72 -5.14 0.32
C VAL A 347 -11.73 -6.21 -0.12
N ASN A 348 -10.50 -6.15 0.39
CA ASN A 348 -9.45 -7.11 0.05
C ASN A 348 -9.72 -8.48 0.69
N GLN A 349 -10.29 -8.50 1.90
CA GLN A 349 -10.70 -9.73 2.58
C GLN A 349 -11.88 -10.40 1.85
N ASP A 350 -12.86 -9.65 1.39
CA ASP A 350 -13.98 -10.15 0.58
C ASP A 350 -13.50 -10.69 -0.77
N TYR A 351 -12.55 -10.02 -1.42
CA TYR A 351 -11.92 -10.52 -2.63
C TYR A 351 -11.20 -11.85 -2.37
N PHE A 352 -10.38 -11.91 -1.33
CA PHE A 352 -9.62 -13.12 -0.98
C PHE A 352 -10.53 -14.31 -0.65
N ALA A 353 -11.68 -14.06 -0.02
CA ALA A 353 -12.70 -15.10 0.25
C ALA A 353 -13.24 -15.76 -1.03
N CYS A 354 -13.25 -15.03 -2.15
CA CYS A 354 -13.71 -15.52 -3.44
C CYS A 354 -12.61 -16.22 -4.27
N VAL A 355 -11.33 -16.15 -3.84
CA VAL A 355 -10.22 -16.79 -4.56
C VAL A 355 -10.31 -18.31 -4.44
N ASN A 356 -10.23 -19.01 -5.58
CA ASN A 356 -10.27 -20.45 -5.64
C ASN A 356 -8.98 -21.02 -6.24
N ALA A 357 -8.53 -22.15 -5.69
CA ALA A 357 -7.46 -22.93 -6.30
C ALA A 357 -7.95 -23.63 -7.58
N PRO A 358 -7.07 -23.80 -8.59
CA PRO A 358 -7.39 -24.47 -9.83
C PRO A 358 -7.49 -25.98 -9.64
N SER A 359 -8.53 -26.43 -8.92
CA SER A 359 -8.85 -27.84 -8.67
C SER A 359 -10.23 -28.19 -9.25
N ASN A 360 -10.50 -29.45 -9.48
CA ASN A 360 -11.81 -29.90 -9.93
C ASN A 360 -12.45 -30.84 -8.89
N PRO A 361 -13.49 -30.42 -8.17
CA PRO A 361 -14.11 -29.09 -8.18
C PRO A 361 -13.21 -27.98 -7.61
N PRO A 362 -13.45 -26.71 -7.96
CA PRO A 362 -12.71 -25.59 -7.40
C PRO A 362 -12.82 -25.54 -5.87
N ARG A 363 -11.72 -25.29 -5.19
CA ARG A 363 -11.70 -25.18 -3.71
C ARG A 363 -11.30 -23.76 -3.31
N PRO A 364 -11.95 -23.18 -2.30
CA PRO A 364 -11.52 -21.89 -1.77
C PRO A 364 -10.05 -21.89 -1.37
N ALA A 365 -9.30 -20.85 -1.73
CA ALA A 365 -7.88 -20.72 -1.38
C ALA A 365 -7.63 -20.89 0.12
N ILE A 366 -8.50 -20.32 0.96
CA ILE A 366 -8.39 -20.41 2.42
C ILE A 366 -8.45 -21.86 2.91
N VAL A 367 -9.24 -22.73 2.27
CA VAL A 367 -9.33 -24.16 2.62
C VAL A 367 -8.03 -24.88 2.23
N VAL A 368 -7.48 -24.59 1.04
CA VAL A 368 -6.21 -25.17 0.58
C VAL A 368 -5.05 -24.76 1.50
N LEU A 369 -5.01 -23.51 1.92
CA LEU A 369 -4.02 -23.01 2.86
C LEU A 369 -4.16 -23.70 4.22
N LEU A 370 -5.38 -23.82 4.78
CA LEU A 370 -5.62 -24.52 6.04
C LEU A 370 -5.20 -25.99 6.00
N MET A 371 -5.37 -26.67 4.84
CA MET A 371 -4.85 -28.03 4.66
C MET A 371 -3.33 -28.08 4.86
N SER A 372 -2.60 -27.08 4.35
CA SER A 372 -1.15 -26.99 4.54
C SER A 372 -0.77 -26.66 5.99
N MET A 373 -1.54 -25.83 6.69
CA MET A 373 -1.30 -25.47 8.09
C MET A 373 -1.38 -26.66 9.03
N VAL A 374 -2.39 -27.52 8.85
CA VAL A 374 -2.62 -28.68 9.71
C VAL A 374 -1.83 -29.93 9.29
N ASN A 375 -1.14 -29.88 8.16
CA ASN A 375 -0.32 -30.98 7.68
C ASN A 375 1.09 -30.92 8.30
N GLU A 376 1.42 -31.84 9.17
CA GLU A 376 2.72 -31.93 9.86
C GLU A 376 3.93 -32.14 8.92
N ARG A 377 3.70 -32.57 7.66
CA ARG A 377 4.77 -32.74 6.67
C ARG A 377 5.20 -31.44 6.00
N GLN A 378 4.41 -30.38 6.15
CA GLN A 378 4.74 -29.08 5.60
C GLN A 378 5.82 -28.37 6.43
N PRO A 379 6.72 -27.59 5.77
CA PRO A 379 7.73 -26.84 6.49
C PRO A 379 7.12 -25.92 7.56
N PHE A 380 7.77 -25.81 8.71
CA PHE A 380 7.31 -24.97 9.81
C PHE A 380 7.04 -23.51 9.40
N VAL A 381 7.96 -22.93 8.62
CA VAL A 381 7.85 -21.53 8.15
C VAL A 381 6.59 -21.32 7.31
N LEU A 382 6.27 -22.27 6.42
CA LEU A 382 5.06 -22.24 5.60
C LEU A 382 3.80 -22.32 6.48
N ARG A 383 3.78 -23.23 7.48
CA ARG A 383 2.65 -23.37 8.41
C ARG A 383 2.39 -22.07 9.19
N CYS A 384 3.46 -21.40 9.63
CA CYS A 384 3.37 -20.09 10.29
C CYS A 384 2.84 -19.00 9.36
N ALA A 385 3.29 -18.96 8.10
CA ALA A 385 2.81 -18.01 7.12
C ALA A 385 1.32 -18.19 6.83
N VAL A 386 0.86 -19.45 6.71
CA VAL A 386 -0.57 -19.75 6.52
C VAL A 386 -1.39 -19.33 7.74
N LEU A 387 -0.92 -19.62 8.95
CA LEU A 387 -1.58 -19.16 10.17
C LEU A 387 -1.71 -17.63 10.17
N TYR A 388 -0.64 -16.92 9.85
CA TYR A 388 -0.65 -15.45 9.75
C TYR A 388 -1.65 -14.95 8.70
N CYS A 389 -1.71 -15.60 7.55
CA CYS A 389 -2.69 -15.27 6.51
C CYS A 389 -4.14 -15.42 7.03
N PHE A 390 -4.42 -16.52 7.74
CA PHE A 390 -5.73 -16.75 8.32
C PHE A 390 -6.09 -15.72 9.39
N GLN A 391 -5.15 -15.38 10.26
CA GLN A 391 -5.30 -14.31 11.25
C GLN A 391 -5.60 -12.97 10.59
N CYS A 392 -4.86 -12.59 9.53
CA CYS A 392 -5.09 -11.36 8.79
C CYS A 392 -6.43 -11.35 8.06
N PHE A 393 -6.86 -12.48 7.52
CA PHE A 393 -8.17 -12.64 6.89
C PHE A 393 -9.32 -12.40 7.87
N LEU A 394 -9.19 -12.87 9.13
CA LEU A 394 -10.22 -12.70 10.16
C LEU A 394 -10.11 -11.40 10.95
N TYR A 395 -8.99 -10.68 10.84
CA TYR A 395 -8.77 -9.46 11.61
C TYR A 395 -9.78 -8.36 11.26
N LYS A 396 -10.62 -7.98 12.23
CA LYS A 396 -11.75 -7.03 12.08
C LYS A 396 -12.73 -7.40 10.95
N ASN A 397 -12.85 -8.68 10.65
CA ASN A 397 -13.71 -9.22 9.58
C ASN A 397 -14.83 -10.09 10.18
N GLN A 398 -15.87 -9.46 10.71
CA GLN A 398 -17.00 -10.15 11.32
C GLN A 398 -17.71 -11.11 10.35
N LYS A 399 -17.78 -10.76 9.07
CA LYS A 399 -18.36 -11.62 8.02
C LYS A 399 -17.51 -12.88 7.84
N GLY A 400 -16.20 -12.75 7.63
CA GLY A 400 -15.31 -13.90 7.49
C GLY A 400 -15.27 -14.79 8.74
N GLN A 401 -15.30 -14.19 9.94
CA GLN A 401 -15.45 -14.94 11.20
C GLN A 401 -16.72 -15.78 11.21
N GLY A 402 -17.86 -15.19 10.81
CA GLY A 402 -19.14 -15.88 10.73
C GLY A 402 -19.15 -17.01 9.71
N GLU A 403 -18.58 -16.80 8.55
CA GLU A 403 -18.45 -17.83 7.50
C GLU A 403 -17.61 -19.02 7.98
N ILE A 404 -16.50 -18.79 8.66
CA ILE A 404 -15.65 -19.86 9.20
C ILE A 404 -16.41 -20.63 10.29
N VAL A 405 -17.04 -19.95 11.26
CA VAL A 405 -17.81 -20.60 12.33
C VAL A 405 -19.00 -21.37 11.77
N ALA A 406 -19.68 -20.87 10.74
CA ALA A 406 -20.76 -21.57 10.07
C ALA A 406 -20.34 -22.92 9.48
N THR A 407 -19.08 -23.06 9.03
CA THR A 407 -18.56 -24.35 8.54
C THR A 407 -18.35 -25.42 9.63
N LEU A 408 -18.40 -25.02 10.91
CA LEU A 408 -18.33 -25.90 12.07
C LEU A 408 -19.70 -26.39 12.52
N LEU A 409 -20.77 -25.68 12.15
CA LEU A 409 -22.15 -26.03 12.51
C LEU A 409 -22.68 -27.18 11.64
N PRO A 410 -23.53 -28.08 12.18
CA PRO A 410 -24.13 -29.10 11.37
C PRO A 410 -25.03 -28.46 10.32
N SER A 411 -24.50 -28.32 9.08
CA SER A 411 -25.33 -27.95 7.93
C SER A 411 -26.18 -29.15 7.54
N THR A 412 -27.44 -28.91 7.10
CA THR A 412 -28.22 -29.89 6.38
C THR A 412 -27.40 -30.39 5.21
N ILE A 413 -27.03 -31.64 5.31
CA ILE A 413 -26.11 -32.36 4.43
C ILE A 413 -26.56 -32.15 2.98
N ASP A 414 -25.76 -31.40 2.22
CA ASP A 414 -25.74 -31.58 0.78
C ASP A 414 -25.18 -32.96 0.50
N ALA A 415 -26.01 -33.86 -0.02
CA ALA A 415 -25.72 -35.27 -0.22
C ALA A 415 -24.62 -35.57 -1.27
N THR A 416 -23.88 -34.56 -1.69
CA THR A 416 -22.73 -34.66 -2.60
C THR A 416 -21.37 -34.67 -1.92
N GLY A 417 -21.33 -34.82 -0.65
CA GLY A 417 -20.33 -35.09 0.37
C GLY A 417 -18.87 -35.34 0.02
N VAL A 418 -18.15 -34.46 -0.68
CA VAL A 418 -16.70 -34.70 -0.96
C VAL A 418 -15.78 -33.51 -0.63
N SER A 419 -16.29 -32.34 -0.28
CA SER A 419 -15.39 -31.21 0.01
C SER A 419 -15.14 -31.04 1.51
N VAL A 420 -13.88 -31.13 1.94
CA VAL A 420 -13.45 -30.82 3.30
C VAL A 420 -13.66 -29.32 3.56
N SER A 421 -14.39 -28.98 4.63
CA SER A 421 -14.63 -27.59 5.03
C SER A 421 -13.49 -27.04 5.91
N ALA A 422 -13.40 -25.70 6.00
CA ALA A 422 -12.47 -25.04 6.91
C ALA A 422 -12.66 -25.50 8.37
N GLY A 423 -13.90 -25.63 8.82
CA GLY A 423 -14.22 -26.09 10.15
C GLY A 423 -13.75 -27.53 10.45
N GLN A 424 -13.89 -28.43 9.48
CA GLN A 424 -13.38 -29.81 9.63
C GLN A 424 -11.85 -29.83 9.75
N LEU A 425 -11.13 -28.99 8.98
CA LEU A 425 -9.69 -28.88 9.08
C LEU A 425 -9.23 -28.32 10.43
N LEU A 426 -9.90 -27.28 10.91
CA LEU A 426 -9.61 -26.69 12.21
C LEU A 426 -9.88 -27.66 13.36
N CYS A 427 -11.00 -28.39 13.33
CA CYS A 427 -11.26 -29.45 14.31
C CYS A 427 -10.23 -30.58 14.19
N GLY A 428 -9.90 -31.02 12.99
CA GLY A 428 -8.86 -32.02 12.76
C GLY A 428 -7.50 -31.61 13.33
N GLY A 429 -7.09 -30.38 13.10
CA GLY A 429 -5.87 -29.78 13.68
C GLY A 429 -5.94 -29.68 15.19
N LEU A 430 -7.06 -29.19 15.74
CA LEU A 430 -7.25 -28.98 17.18
C LEU A 430 -7.15 -30.29 17.99
N PHE A 431 -7.50 -31.42 17.38
CA PHE A 431 -7.47 -32.72 18.00
C PHE A 431 -6.39 -33.66 17.42
N SER A 432 -5.44 -33.13 16.66
CA SER A 432 -4.28 -33.85 16.12
C SER A 432 -3.33 -34.30 17.23
N THR A 433 -2.50 -35.29 16.94
CA THR A 433 -1.37 -35.69 17.78
C THR A 433 -0.17 -34.75 17.71
N ASP A 434 -0.10 -33.92 16.66
CA ASP A 434 0.91 -32.87 16.47
C ASP A 434 0.57 -31.64 17.30
N SER A 435 1.41 -31.28 18.25
CA SER A 435 1.21 -30.15 19.16
C SER A 435 1.19 -28.81 18.45
N LEU A 436 1.96 -28.67 17.37
CA LEU A 436 1.95 -27.45 16.56
C LEU A 436 0.64 -27.28 15.80
N SER A 437 0.09 -28.38 15.22
CA SER A 437 -1.25 -28.35 14.60
C SER A 437 -2.33 -27.96 15.59
N ASN A 438 -2.27 -28.49 16.82
CA ASN A 438 -3.22 -28.15 17.89
C ASN A 438 -3.13 -26.65 18.21
N TRP A 439 -1.94 -26.14 18.41
CA TRP A 439 -1.71 -24.74 18.73
C TRP A 439 -2.17 -23.83 17.60
N CYS A 440 -1.76 -24.10 16.34
CA CYS A 440 -2.18 -23.33 15.18
C CYS A 440 -3.71 -23.29 15.00
N ALA A 441 -4.36 -24.45 15.14
CA ALA A 441 -5.82 -24.54 15.03
C ALA A 441 -6.53 -23.82 16.17
N ALA A 442 -6.01 -23.90 17.40
CA ALA A 442 -6.55 -23.19 18.55
C ALA A 442 -6.47 -21.68 18.38
N VAL A 443 -5.31 -21.17 17.93
CA VAL A 443 -5.12 -19.74 17.63
C VAL A 443 -6.02 -19.30 16.48
N ALA A 444 -6.12 -20.07 15.40
CA ALA A 444 -6.99 -19.77 14.27
C ALA A 444 -8.46 -19.66 14.70
N LEU A 445 -8.95 -20.59 15.55
CA LEU A 445 -10.30 -20.52 16.11
C LEU A 445 -10.47 -19.33 17.05
N ALA A 446 -9.47 -19.00 17.86
CA ALA A 446 -9.51 -17.82 18.73
C ALA A 446 -9.72 -16.53 17.91
N HIS A 447 -9.01 -16.39 16.79
CA HIS A 447 -9.22 -15.25 15.87
C HIS A 447 -10.60 -15.21 15.22
N ALA A 448 -11.24 -16.38 14.99
CA ALA A 448 -12.63 -16.43 14.52
C ALA A 448 -13.65 -15.96 15.57
N LEU A 449 -13.26 -15.88 16.84
CA LEU A 449 -14.10 -15.46 17.97
C LEU A 449 -13.77 -14.07 18.49
N GLN A 450 -12.64 -13.50 18.08
CA GLN A 450 -12.14 -12.27 18.65
C GLN A 450 -13.11 -11.10 18.43
N GLU A 451 -13.42 -10.34 19.49
CA GLU A 451 -14.36 -9.22 19.48
C GLU A 451 -15.73 -9.51 18.84
N ASN A 452 -16.15 -10.76 18.85
CA ASN A 452 -17.39 -11.20 18.21
C ASN A 452 -18.22 -12.13 19.11
N SER A 453 -19.06 -11.56 19.94
CA SER A 453 -19.95 -12.30 20.89
C SER A 453 -20.89 -13.28 20.17
N THR A 454 -21.41 -12.88 19.01
CA THR A 454 -22.31 -13.73 18.21
C THR A 454 -21.62 -15.04 17.83
N GLN A 455 -20.38 -14.99 17.36
CA GLN A 455 -19.65 -16.20 16.96
C GLN A 455 -19.25 -17.05 18.17
N LYS A 456 -18.95 -16.43 19.31
CA LYS A 456 -18.71 -17.13 20.58
C LYS A 456 -19.93 -17.97 21.00
N GLU A 457 -21.12 -17.42 20.88
CA GLU A 457 -22.38 -18.10 21.17
C GLU A 457 -22.70 -19.19 20.13
N GLN A 458 -22.49 -18.91 18.83
CA GLN A 458 -22.73 -19.91 17.79
C GLN A 458 -21.81 -21.14 17.97
N LEU A 459 -20.54 -20.92 18.33
CA LEU A 459 -19.58 -22.00 18.54
C LEU A 459 -20.00 -22.95 19.70
N LEU A 460 -20.78 -22.50 20.68
CA LEU A 460 -21.34 -23.36 21.74
C LEU A 460 -22.29 -24.45 21.21
N ARG A 461 -22.85 -24.25 20.02
CA ARG A 461 -23.78 -25.20 19.38
C ARG A 461 -23.09 -26.36 18.67
N VAL A 462 -21.76 -26.26 18.49
CA VAL A 462 -20.97 -27.31 17.82
C VAL A 462 -20.92 -28.56 18.67
N GLN A 463 -21.38 -29.68 18.10
CA GLN A 463 -21.37 -31.00 18.73
C GLN A 463 -20.47 -31.94 17.95
N LEU A 464 -19.64 -32.68 18.65
CA LEU A 464 -18.67 -33.62 18.08
C LEU A 464 -19.10 -35.04 18.38
N ALA A 465 -19.14 -35.87 17.35
CA ALA A 465 -19.31 -37.31 17.51
C ALA A 465 -17.92 -37.92 17.82
N THR A 466 -17.65 -38.25 19.07
CA THR A 466 -16.33 -38.74 19.53
C THR A 466 -16.12 -40.22 19.33
N SER A 467 -17.21 -41.04 19.38
CA SER A 467 -17.16 -42.47 19.14
C SER A 467 -18.54 -43.02 18.84
N ILE A 468 -18.59 -44.14 18.11
CA ILE A 468 -19.85 -44.82 17.77
C ILE A 468 -20.52 -45.32 19.06
N GLY A 469 -21.76 -44.87 19.31
CA GLY A 469 -22.60 -45.28 20.45
C GLY A 469 -22.50 -44.37 21.67
N ASN A 470 -21.61 -43.39 21.70
CA ASN A 470 -21.57 -42.35 22.74
C ASN A 470 -22.35 -41.12 22.34
N PRO A 471 -22.97 -40.37 23.27
CA PRO A 471 -23.63 -39.12 22.97
C PRO A 471 -22.63 -38.09 22.45
N PRO A 472 -23.02 -37.20 21.53
CA PRO A 472 -22.13 -36.14 21.04
C PRO A 472 -21.73 -35.24 22.19
N VAL A 473 -20.47 -34.77 22.13
CA VAL A 473 -19.84 -33.89 23.13
C VAL A 473 -19.68 -32.49 22.51
N SER A 474 -19.97 -31.43 23.28
CA SER A 474 -19.75 -30.08 22.78
C SER A 474 -18.26 -29.82 22.53
N LEU A 475 -17.96 -28.96 21.55
CA LEU A 475 -16.57 -28.56 21.25
C LEU A 475 -15.89 -28.00 22.51
N LEU A 476 -16.58 -27.15 23.28
CA LEU A 476 -16.10 -26.61 24.56
C LEU A 476 -15.70 -27.71 25.54
N GLN A 477 -16.57 -28.71 25.71
CA GLN A 477 -16.29 -29.81 26.60
C GLN A 477 -15.13 -30.70 26.10
N GLN A 478 -15.03 -30.91 24.80
CA GLN A 478 -13.91 -31.69 24.24
C GLN A 478 -12.56 -30.99 24.46
N CYS A 479 -12.49 -29.67 24.31
CA CYS A 479 -11.29 -28.89 24.64
C CYS A 479 -10.89 -29.05 26.11
N THR A 480 -11.85 -29.00 27.04
CA THR A 480 -11.57 -29.20 28.47
C THR A 480 -11.19 -30.63 28.81
N ASN A 481 -11.73 -31.63 28.13
CA ASN A 481 -11.36 -33.03 28.29
C ASN A 481 -9.89 -33.26 27.90
N ILE A 482 -9.43 -32.68 26.81
CA ILE A 482 -8.02 -32.81 26.37
C ILE A 482 -7.06 -32.12 27.35
N LEU A 483 -7.43 -30.97 27.89
CA LEU A 483 -6.65 -30.28 28.91
C LEU A 483 -6.44 -31.15 30.14
N SER A 484 -7.46 -31.92 30.57
CA SER A 484 -7.40 -32.80 31.74
C SER A 484 -6.62 -34.10 31.51
N GLN A 485 -6.36 -34.49 30.25
CA GLN A 485 -5.68 -35.73 29.88
C GLN A 485 -4.15 -35.65 29.88
N GLY A 486 -3.54 -34.49 30.20
CA GLY A 486 -2.08 -34.35 30.33
C GLY A 486 -1.34 -34.33 29.01
N SER A 487 -1.83 -33.54 28.02
CA SER A 487 -1.20 -33.29 26.73
C SER A 487 0.07 -32.43 26.86
N LYS A 488 0.84 -32.31 25.76
CA LYS A 488 2.05 -31.46 25.70
C LYS A 488 1.72 -30.02 26.10
N VAL A 489 2.72 -29.30 26.66
CA VAL A 489 2.60 -27.91 27.10
C VAL A 489 2.03 -27.02 25.99
N GLN A 490 2.58 -27.07 24.76
CA GLN A 490 2.13 -26.28 23.63
C GLN A 490 0.63 -26.52 23.29
N THR A 491 0.16 -27.75 23.32
CA THR A 491 -1.25 -28.08 23.12
C THR A 491 -2.12 -27.46 24.21
N ARG A 492 -1.71 -27.59 25.49
CA ARG A 492 -2.45 -27.00 26.62
C ARG A 492 -2.49 -25.48 26.55
N VAL A 493 -1.36 -24.85 26.19
CA VAL A 493 -1.26 -23.40 26.00
C VAL A 493 -2.23 -22.93 24.89
N GLY A 494 -2.21 -23.58 23.72
CA GLY A 494 -3.13 -23.25 22.63
C GLY A 494 -4.60 -23.38 23.03
N LEU A 495 -4.98 -24.49 23.69
CA LEU A 495 -6.36 -24.69 24.15
C LEU A 495 -6.78 -23.68 25.22
N LEU A 496 -5.89 -23.34 26.15
CA LEU A 496 -6.18 -22.35 27.19
C LEU A 496 -6.35 -20.95 26.59
N MET A 497 -5.50 -20.55 25.60
CA MET A 497 -5.67 -19.30 24.88
C MET A 497 -7.03 -19.24 24.16
N LEU A 498 -7.43 -20.32 23.49
CA LEU A 498 -8.73 -20.42 22.85
C LEU A 498 -9.86 -20.25 23.87
N LEU A 499 -9.81 -20.97 24.99
CA LEU A 499 -10.84 -20.90 26.04
C LEU A 499 -10.88 -19.51 26.68
N CYS A 500 -9.75 -18.89 26.98
CA CYS A 500 -9.69 -17.52 27.52
C CYS A 500 -10.34 -16.53 26.54
N THR A 501 -10.03 -16.60 25.26
CA THR A 501 -10.62 -15.75 24.22
C THR A 501 -12.13 -16.01 24.07
N TRP A 502 -12.54 -17.26 24.12
CA TRP A 502 -13.94 -17.67 23.97
C TRP A 502 -14.81 -17.15 25.12
N LEU A 503 -14.36 -17.34 26.37
CA LEU A 503 -15.09 -17.00 27.57
C LEU A 503 -15.06 -15.48 27.88
N SER A 504 -14.03 -14.77 27.41
CA SER A 504 -13.91 -13.32 27.61
C SER A 504 -15.08 -12.59 26.98
N ASN A 505 -15.71 -11.70 27.73
CA ASN A 505 -16.86 -10.90 27.30
C ASN A 505 -18.02 -11.74 26.70
N CYS A 506 -18.21 -12.99 27.25
CA CYS A 506 -19.29 -13.89 26.82
C CYS A 506 -19.86 -14.66 28.04
N PRO A 507 -20.78 -14.08 28.83
CA PRO A 507 -21.34 -14.71 30.03
C PRO A 507 -21.97 -16.07 29.76
N ILE A 508 -22.63 -16.23 28.60
CA ILE A 508 -23.24 -17.51 28.18
C ILE A 508 -22.19 -18.62 28.06
N ALA A 509 -21.01 -18.31 27.44
CA ALA A 509 -19.92 -19.26 27.35
C ALA A 509 -19.36 -19.63 28.71
N VAL A 510 -19.24 -18.64 29.61
CA VAL A 510 -18.82 -18.87 31.02
C VAL A 510 -19.80 -19.81 31.71
N THR A 511 -21.12 -19.60 31.58
CA THR A 511 -22.13 -20.48 32.16
C THR A 511 -22.04 -21.91 31.61
N HIS A 512 -21.84 -22.08 30.29
CA HIS A 512 -21.63 -23.39 29.69
C HIS A 512 -20.35 -24.07 30.18
N PHE A 513 -19.26 -23.31 30.37
CA PHE A 513 -18.00 -23.82 30.93
C PHE A 513 -18.16 -24.27 32.39
N LEU A 514 -18.88 -23.51 33.21
CA LEU A 514 -19.14 -23.80 34.62
C LEU A 514 -20.12 -24.95 34.84
N HIS A 515 -20.98 -25.27 33.86
CA HIS A 515 -21.85 -26.43 33.94
C HIS A 515 -21.11 -27.76 34.06
N ASN A 516 -19.89 -27.86 33.52
CA ASN A 516 -19.07 -29.04 33.70
C ASN A 516 -18.38 -29.00 35.08
N SER A 517 -18.88 -29.79 36.01
CA SER A 517 -18.39 -29.85 37.39
C SER A 517 -16.93 -30.22 37.53
N ALA A 518 -16.27 -30.74 36.48
CA ALA A 518 -14.84 -31.11 36.51
C ALA A 518 -13.91 -29.91 36.24
N ASN A 519 -14.37 -28.88 35.59
CA ASN A 519 -13.53 -27.77 35.13
C ASN A 519 -12.92 -26.95 36.27
N ILE A 520 -13.73 -26.51 37.22
CA ILE A 520 -13.25 -25.74 38.38
C ILE A 520 -12.28 -26.52 39.29
N PRO A 521 -12.55 -27.79 39.67
CA PRO A 521 -11.60 -28.58 40.38
C PRO A 521 -10.27 -28.76 39.63
N PHE A 522 -10.29 -28.97 38.30
CA PHE A 522 -9.11 -29.08 37.47
C PHE A 522 -8.28 -27.79 37.52
N LEU A 523 -8.89 -26.61 37.23
CA LEU A 523 -8.19 -25.35 37.27
C LEU A 523 -7.57 -25.06 38.64
N THR A 524 -8.34 -25.27 39.72
CA THR A 524 -7.85 -25.04 41.10
C THR A 524 -6.70 -25.96 41.47
N ALA A 525 -6.72 -27.21 41.03
CA ALA A 525 -5.61 -28.13 41.26
C ALA A 525 -4.35 -27.69 40.51
N GLN A 526 -4.47 -27.34 39.21
CA GLN A 526 -3.33 -26.91 38.42
C GLN A 526 -2.68 -25.61 38.96
N ILE A 527 -3.49 -24.65 39.43
CA ILE A 527 -2.96 -23.40 39.99
C ILE A 527 -2.30 -23.64 41.36
N ALA A 528 -2.87 -24.50 42.18
CA ALA A 528 -2.39 -24.75 43.55
C ALA A 528 -1.11 -25.60 43.63
N GLU A 529 -0.83 -26.42 42.63
CA GLU A 529 0.34 -27.27 42.57
C GLU A 529 1.65 -26.49 42.39
N ASN A 530 2.74 -26.97 42.97
CA ASN A 530 4.07 -26.42 42.72
C ASN A 530 4.70 -27.24 41.59
N LEU A 531 4.51 -26.74 40.36
CA LEU A 531 5.04 -27.37 39.16
C LEU A 531 6.36 -26.70 38.74
N GLY A 532 7.13 -27.36 37.90
CA GLY A 532 8.39 -26.84 37.37
C GLY A 532 8.20 -25.62 36.46
N GLU A 533 9.30 -25.01 36.09
CA GLU A 533 9.30 -23.76 35.26
C GLU A 533 8.56 -23.91 33.93
N GLU A 534 8.66 -25.10 33.30
CA GLU A 534 7.97 -25.40 32.03
C GLU A 534 6.43 -25.35 32.17
N GLU A 535 5.89 -25.57 33.35
CA GLU A 535 4.45 -25.57 33.62
C GLU A 535 3.92 -24.21 34.12
N GLN A 536 4.78 -23.26 34.44
CA GLN A 536 4.37 -21.95 34.98
C GLN A 536 3.45 -21.20 34.03
N LEU A 537 3.71 -21.24 32.71
CA LEU A 537 2.85 -20.64 31.73
C LEU A 537 1.42 -21.25 31.73
N VAL A 538 1.35 -22.60 31.81
CA VAL A 538 0.04 -23.29 31.89
C VAL A 538 -0.70 -22.90 33.16
N GLN A 539 0.02 -22.80 34.30
CA GLN A 539 -0.57 -22.33 35.56
C GLN A 539 -1.09 -20.92 35.47
N GLY A 540 -0.32 -20.00 34.86
CA GLY A 540 -0.75 -18.63 34.60
C GLY A 540 -2.02 -18.56 33.76
N LEU A 541 -2.05 -19.31 32.65
CA LEU A 541 -3.23 -19.37 31.76
C LEU A 541 -4.45 -20.04 32.47
N CYS A 542 -4.26 -21.01 33.32
CA CYS A 542 -5.32 -21.55 34.16
C CYS A 542 -5.85 -20.51 35.17
N ALA A 543 -4.96 -19.70 35.74
CA ALA A 543 -5.36 -18.62 36.62
C ALA A 543 -6.14 -17.53 35.85
N LEU A 544 -5.70 -17.18 34.65
CA LEU A 544 -6.40 -16.24 33.75
C LEU A 544 -7.80 -16.77 33.41
N LEU A 545 -7.92 -18.05 33.00
CA LEU A 545 -9.20 -18.66 32.66
C LEU A 545 -10.17 -18.71 33.85
N LEU A 546 -9.68 -19.00 35.06
CA LEU A 546 -10.48 -18.92 36.27
C LEU A 546 -10.90 -17.48 36.60
N GLY A 547 -9.99 -16.50 36.44
CA GLY A 547 -10.25 -15.08 36.60
C GLY A 547 -11.32 -14.58 35.63
N ILE A 548 -11.24 -14.94 34.34
CA ILE A 548 -12.23 -14.66 33.31
C ILE A 548 -13.58 -15.26 33.69
N SER A 549 -13.58 -16.52 34.19
CA SER A 549 -14.81 -17.21 34.62
C SER A 549 -15.44 -16.57 35.87
N ILE A 550 -14.71 -15.81 36.65
CA ILE A 550 -15.27 -15.02 37.75
C ILE A 550 -15.75 -13.65 37.25
N TYR A 551 -14.91 -12.96 36.49
CA TYR A 551 -15.17 -11.58 36.07
C TYR A 551 -16.41 -11.46 35.16
N PHE A 552 -16.53 -12.32 34.14
CA PHE A 552 -17.64 -12.36 33.20
C PHE A 552 -18.80 -13.29 33.62
N ASN A 553 -18.84 -13.77 34.84
CA ASN A 553 -19.90 -14.61 35.36
C ASN A 553 -21.20 -13.81 35.51
N ASP A 554 -22.32 -14.32 35.07
CA ASP A 554 -23.65 -13.71 35.23
C ASP A 554 -24.37 -14.11 36.50
N ASN A 555 -23.74 -14.92 37.35
CA ASN A 555 -24.32 -15.50 38.56
C ASN A 555 -25.58 -16.40 38.35
N SER A 556 -25.79 -16.91 37.12
CA SER A 556 -26.92 -17.80 36.80
C SER A 556 -26.85 -19.15 37.51
N LEU A 557 -25.66 -19.61 37.84
CA LEU A 557 -25.41 -20.88 38.52
C LEU A 557 -25.18 -20.71 40.01
N GLU A 558 -26.13 -21.16 40.85
CA GLU A 558 -26.02 -21.02 42.31
C GLU A 558 -24.74 -21.61 42.93
N ASN A 559 -24.21 -22.74 42.37
CA ASN A 559 -23.02 -23.38 42.89
C ASN A 559 -21.71 -22.65 42.50
N TYR A 560 -21.75 -21.84 41.45
CA TYR A 560 -20.57 -21.17 40.87
C TYR A 560 -20.74 -19.64 40.74
N MET A 561 -21.47 -19.02 41.71
CA MET A 561 -21.56 -17.57 41.81
C MET A 561 -20.16 -16.94 42.00
N LYS A 562 -19.96 -15.70 41.53
CA LYS A 562 -18.70 -14.93 41.67
C LYS A 562 -18.11 -15.07 43.08
N GLU A 563 -18.95 -14.81 44.10
CA GLU A 563 -18.53 -14.87 45.52
C GLU A 563 -18.06 -16.24 45.96
N LYS A 564 -18.75 -17.31 45.53
CA LYS A 564 -18.34 -18.69 45.87
C LYS A 564 -17.01 -19.04 45.20
N LEU A 565 -16.79 -18.58 43.98
CA LEU A 565 -15.55 -18.79 43.27
C LEU A 565 -14.40 -17.98 43.87
N LYS A 566 -14.63 -16.73 44.29
CA LYS A 566 -13.65 -15.92 45.05
C LYS A 566 -13.28 -16.58 46.36
N GLN A 567 -14.25 -17.07 47.14
CA GLN A 567 -14.01 -17.86 48.36
C GLN A 567 -13.22 -19.15 48.09
N LEU A 568 -13.46 -19.78 46.96
CA LEU A 568 -12.70 -20.99 46.57
C LEU A 568 -11.23 -20.65 46.35
N ILE A 569 -10.95 -19.52 45.62
CA ILE A 569 -9.57 -19.05 45.46
C ILE A 569 -8.95 -18.75 46.80
N GLU A 570 -9.61 -18.01 47.67
CA GLU A 570 -9.10 -17.64 48.99
C GLU A 570 -8.77 -18.84 49.87
N LYS A 571 -9.64 -19.87 49.87
CA LYS A 571 -9.49 -21.05 50.74
C LYS A 571 -8.58 -22.13 50.19
N ARG A 572 -8.48 -22.29 48.84
CA ARG A 572 -7.78 -23.38 48.20
C ARG A 572 -6.44 -22.99 47.62
N ILE A 573 -6.32 -21.79 47.10
CA ILE A 573 -5.16 -21.31 46.36
C ILE A 573 -4.40 -20.23 47.16
N GLY A 574 -5.11 -19.33 47.82
CA GLY A 574 -4.60 -18.06 48.37
C GLY A 574 -4.62 -16.97 47.30
N LYS A 575 -5.06 -15.72 47.67
CA LYS A 575 -5.19 -14.62 46.75
C LYS A 575 -3.82 -14.24 46.18
N GLU A 576 -2.83 -14.09 47.01
CA GLU A 576 -1.45 -13.74 46.65
C GLU A 576 -0.84 -14.78 45.68
N ASN A 577 -0.98 -16.06 45.96
CA ASN A 577 -0.51 -17.13 45.10
C ASN A 577 -1.22 -17.13 43.74
N PHE A 578 -2.54 -16.85 43.73
CA PHE A 578 -3.31 -16.72 42.49
C PHE A 578 -2.77 -15.58 41.59
N ILE A 579 -2.52 -14.41 42.16
CA ILE A 579 -2.00 -13.26 41.43
C ILE A 579 -0.55 -13.50 40.97
N GLU A 580 0.28 -14.12 41.80
CA GLU A 580 1.64 -14.53 41.42
C GLU A 580 1.61 -15.42 40.18
N LYS A 581 0.75 -16.47 40.19
CA LYS A 581 0.59 -17.36 39.05
C LYS A 581 0.06 -16.68 37.82
N LEU A 582 -0.92 -15.76 37.96
CA LEU A 582 -1.44 -14.97 36.86
C LEU A 582 -0.32 -14.15 36.20
N GLY A 583 0.56 -13.55 36.99
CA GLY A 583 1.70 -12.75 36.51
C GLY A 583 2.78 -13.57 35.76
N PHE A 584 2.73 -14.92 35.78
CA PHE A 584 3.67 -15.71 34.98
C PHE A 584 3.48 -15.54 33.46
N ILE A 585 2.29 -15.14 33.02
CA ILE A 585 2.01 -14.90 31.59
C ILE A 585 2.82 -13.71 31.08
N SER A 586 2.65 -12.55 31.72
CA SER A 586 3.28 -11.29 31.29
C SER A 586 4.80 -11.26 31.53
N LYS A 587 5.29 -12.05 32.50
CA LYS A 587 6.72 -12.20 32.79
C LYS A 587 7.45 -13.22 31.89
N HIS A 588 6.71 -14.00 31.11
CA HIS A 588 7.30 -15.00 30.23
C HIS A 588 8.10 -14.35 29.09
N GLU A 589 9.31 -14.83 28.82
CA GLU A 589 10.21 -14.28 27.80
C GLU A 589 9.55 -14.13 26.41
N LEU A 590 8.80 -15.15 25.99
CA LEU A 590 8.14 -15.15 24.67
C LEU A 590 6.94 -14.19 24.59
N TYR A 591 6.39 -13.72 25.72
CA TYR A 591 5.27 -12.79 25.75
C TYR A 591 5.63 -11.46 25.12
N SER A 592 6.73 -10.83 25.54
CA SER A 592 7.19 -9.56 25.02
C SER A 592 7.52 -9.60 23.53
N ARG A 593 8.06 -10.74 23.02
CA ARG A 593 8.30 -10.94 21.58
C ARG A 593 6.99 -10.99 20.78
N ALA A 594 5.99 -11.73 21.26
CA ALA A 594 4.71 -11.85 20.60
C ALA A 594 3.92 -10.52 20.63
N ALA A 595 4.11 -9.68 21.65
CA ALA A 595 3.47 -8.38 21.77
C ALA A 595 3.98 -7.33 20.76
N GLN A 596 5.20 -7.49 20.21
CA GLN A 596 5.82 -6.49 19.33
C GLN A 596 5.18 -6.39 17.95
N LYS A 597 4.80 -7.51 17.34
CA LYS A 597 4.27 -7.54 15.96
C LYS A 597 3.28 -8.70 15.76
N PRO A 598 2.29 -8.50 14.86
CA PRO A 598 1.28 -9.53 14.62
C PRO A 598 1.81 -10.80 13.96
N GLN A 599 2.86 -10.72 13.15
CA GLN A 599 3.43 -11.86 12.46
C GLN A 599 4.12 -12.79 13.46
N PRO A 600 3.79 -14.10 13.47
CA PRO A 600 4.44 -15.08 14.35
C PRO A 600 5.95 -15.12 14.15
N SER A 601 6.69 -15.35 15.22
CA SER A 601 8.14 -15.58 15.15
C SER A 601 8.42 -16.99 14.63
N VAL A 602 9.24 -17.09 13.60
CA VAL A 602 9.59 -18.38 12.95
C VAL A 602 10.92 -18.97 13.45
N SER A 603 11.32 -18.64 14.67
CA SER A 603 12.62 -19.11 15.21
C SER A 603 12.63 -20.62 15.49
N SER A 604 11.58 -21.18 16.09
CA SER A 604 11.46 -22.62 16.41
C SER A 604 9.98 -22.97 16.65
N PRO A 605 9.55 -24.21 16.31
CA PRO A 605 8.22 -24.70 16.66
C PRO A 605 7.93 -24.65 18.16
N ASP A 606 8.91 -24.95 19.00
CA ASP A 606 8.75 -25.01 20.46
C ASP A 606 8.58 -23.61 21.10
N HIS A 607 9.00 -22.53 20.39
CA HIS A 607 8.80 -21.15 20.80
C HIS A 607 7.43 -20.58 20.41
N MET A 608 6.58 -21.36 19.75
CA MET A 608 5.21 -20.96 19.40
C MET A 608 4.29 -21.14 20.59
N MET A 609 4.29 -20.18 21.53
CA MET A 609 3.49 -20.21 22.75
C MET A 609 2.47 -19.09 22.84
N PHE A 610 2.73 -17.92 22.25
CA PHE A 610 1.85 -16.77 22.32
C PHE A 610 1.44 -16.26 20.95
N ASP A 611 0.20 -15.77 20.88
CA ASP A 611 -0.36 -15.00 19.77
C ASP A 611 -0.41 -13.51 20.12
N HIS A 612 -0.17 -12.65 19.15
CA HIS A 612 -0.14 -11.19 19.34
C HIS A 612 -1.45 -10.62 19.90
N GLU A 613 -2.61 -11.02 19.34
CA GLU A 613 -3.90 -10.51 19.80
C GLU A 613 -4.25 -11.07 21.19
N PHE A 614 -3.76 -12.27 21.51
CA PHE A 614 -3.91 -12.81 22.85
C PHE A 614 -3.08 -12.03 23.88
N THR A 615 -1.90 -11.53 23.52
CA THR A 615 -1.11 -10.68 24.45
C THR A 615 -1.83 -9.38 24.79
N LYS A 616 -2.59 -8.80 23.87
CA LYS A 616 -3.43 -7.64 24.13
C LYS A 616 -4.55 -7.98 25.10
N LEU A 617 -5.24 -9.11 24.88
CA LEU A 617 -6.28 -9.60 25.78
C LEU A 617 -5.75 -9.80 27.20
N VAL A 618 -4.53 -10.35 27.36
CA VAL A 618 -3.90 -10.50 28.68
C VAL A 618 -3.63 -9.14 29.31
N LYS A 619 -3.05 -8.19 28.55
CA LYS A 619 -2.76 -6.83 29.03
C LYS A 619 -4.02 -6.14 29.55
N GLU A 620 -5.15 -6.28 28.87
CA GLU A 620 -6.45 -5.71 29.26
C GLU A 620 -7.02 -6.39 30.51
N LEU A 621 -6.93 -7.71 30.63
CA LEU A 621 -7.64 -8.46 31.66
C LEU A 621 -6.83 -8.69 32.93
N GLU A 622 -5.50 -8.73 32.90
CA GLU A 622 -4.67 -9.06 34.07
C GLU A 622 -4.94 -8.11 35.25
N GLY A 623 -4.91 -6.79 35.01
CA GLY A 623 -5.17 -5.76 36.03
C GLY A 623 -6.61 -5.80 36.54
N VAL A 624 -7.56 -5.95 35.62
CA VAL A 624 -9.00 -5.99 35.97
C VAL A 624 -9.35 -7.21 36.80
N ILE A 625 -8.81 -8.38 36.43
CA ILE A 625 -9.01 -9.62 37.20
C ILE A 625 -8.37 -9.50 38.58
N THR A 626 -7.15 -8.98 38.66
CA THR A 626 -6.45 -8.74 39.93
C THR A 626 -7.30 -7.87 40.87
N LYS A 627 -7.80 -6.73 40.38
CA LYS A 627 -8.70 -5.87 41.14
C LYS A 627 -9.97 -6.60 41.58
N SER A 628 -10.59 -7.38 40.69
CA SER A 628 -11.84 -8.14 40.99
C SER A 628 -11.66 -9.17 42.10
N ILE A 629 -10.50 -9.80 42.22
CA ILE A 629 -10.22 -10.79 43.28
C ILE A 629 -10.11 -10.17 44.69
N TYR A 630 -9.62 -8.94 44.77
CA TYR A 630 -9.47 -8.22 46.04
C TYR A 630 -10.72 -7.46 46.47
N LYS A 631 -11.64 -7.09 45.55
CA LYS A 631 -12.86 -6.34 45.84
C LYS A 631 -13.85 -7.11 46.74
N SER A 632 -14.54 -6.37 47.60
CA SER A 632 -15.61 -6.88 48.47
C SER A 632 -16.96 -6.96 47.75
N SER A 633 -17.88 -7.80 48.21
CA SER A 633 -19.22 -8.01 47.61
C SER A 633 -20.10 -6.77 47.53
N GLU A 634 -19.89 -5.75 48.39
CA GLU A 634 -20.65 -4.49 48.35
C GLU A 634 -20.11 -3.52 47.30
N GLU A 635 -18.81 -3.52 47.09
CA GLU A 635 -18.15 -2.74 46.04
C GLU A 635 -18.51 -3.31 44.64
N ASP A 636 -18.55 -4.60 44.50
CA ASP A 636 -18.98 -5.26 43.27
C ASP A 636 -20.42 -4.85 42.82
N LYS A 637 -21.35 -4.66 43.78
CA LYS A 637 -22.71 -4.24 43.45
C LYS A 637 -22.78 -2.80 42.95
N LYS A 638 -22.02 -1.91 43.56
CA LYS A 638 -21.94 -0.50 43.12
C LYS A 638 -21.27 -0.39 41.75
N GLU A 639 -20.24 -1.20 41.50
CA GLU A 639 -19.55 -1.23 40.22
C GLU A 639 -20.42 -1.85 39.13
N GLU A 640 -21.26 -2.85 39.44
CA GLU A 640 -22.19 -3.44 38.49
C GLU A 640 -23.29 -2.45 38.06
N GLU A 641 -23.73 -1.55 38.93
CA GLU A 641 -24.63 -0.42 38.58
C GLU A 641 -23.92 0.64 37.73
N VAL A 642 -22.69 0.99 38.06
CA VAL A 642 -21.88 1.93 37.30
C VAL A 642 -21.51 1.33 35.96
N LYS A 643 -21.16 0.03 35.92
CA LYS A 643 -20.85 -0.69 34.72
C LYS A 643 -22.04 -0.78 33.76
N LYS A 644 -23.24 -1.02 34.26
CA LYS A 644 -24.46 -1.00 33.43
C LYS A 644 -24.71 0.38 32.82
N THR A 645 -24.44 1.44 33.56
CA THR A 645 -24.58 2.80 33.07
C THR A 645 -23.48 3.14 32.05
N LEU A 646 -22.26 2.64 32.27
CA LEU A 646 -21.13 2.80 31.37
C LEU A 646 -21.35 1.97 30.08
N GLU A 647 -21.85 0.72 30.18
CA GLU A 647 -22.16 -0.13 29.02
C GLU A 647 -23.27 0.47 28.15
N GLN A 648 -24.25 1.16 28.76
CA GLN A 648 -25.23 1.93 27.99
C GLN A 648 -24.58 3.11 27.28
N HIS A 649 -23.64 3.78 27.94
CA HIS A 649 -22.88 4.90 27.35
C HIS A 649 -21.93 4.42 26.25
N ASP A 650 -21.20 3.32 26.48
CA ASP A 650 -20.32 2.69 25.48
C ASP A 650 -21.11 2.16 24.26
N SER A 651 -22.30 1.63 24.48
CA SER A 651 -23.19 1.24 23.38
C SER A 651 -23.57 2.43 22.51
N ILE A 652 -23.87 3.58 23.12
CA ILE A 652 -24.18 4.82 22.43
C ILE A 652 -22.95 5.36 21.70
N VAL A 653 -21.80 5.42 22.37
CA VAL A 653 -20.51 5.85 21.79
C VAL A 653 -20.08 4.93 20.64
N THR A 654 -20.26 3.62 20.80
CA THR A 654 -19.93 2.64 19.74
C THR A 654 -20.87 2.79 18.55
N HIS A 655 -22.14 3.06 18.80
CA HIS A 655 -23.10 3.36 17.74
C HIS A 655 -22.67 4.61 16.94
N TYR A 656 -22.33 5.71 17.63
CA TYR A 656 -21.84 6.91 16.95
C TYR A 656 -20.51 6.71 16.23
N LYS A 657 -19.56 5.99 16.81
CA LYS A 657 -18.30 5.62 16.14
C LYS A 657 -18.55 4.80 14.86
N ASN A 658 -19.53 3.92 14.88
CA ASN A 658 -19.89 3.15 13.69
C ASN A 658 -20.57 4.01 12.62
N VAL A 659 -21.45 4.92 13.01
CA VAL A 659 -22.06 5.90 12.10
C VAL A 659 -21.01 6.82 11.49
N ILE A 660 -20.06 7.30 12.28
CA ILE A 660 -18.93 8.13 11.78
C ILE A 660 -18.08 7.33 10.78
N ARG A 661 -17.72 6.08 11.11
CA ARG A 661 -16.93 5.24 10.17
C ARG A 661 -17.69 4.97 8.88
N GLU A 662 -18.99 4.76 8.96
CA GLU A 662 -19.82 4.55 7.78
C GLU A 662 -19.89 5.80 6.92
N GLN A 663 -20.03 6.99 7.53
CA GLN A 663 -19.99 8.27 6.84
C GLN A 663 -18.61 8.56 6.22
N ASP A 664 -17.52 8.27 6.93
CA ASP A 664 -16.15 8.40 6.41
C ASP A 664 -15.92 7.46 5.20
N CYS A 665 -16.42 6.23 5.28
CA CYS A 665 -16.32 5.28 4.19
C CYS A 665 -17.09 5.76 2.94
N GLN A 666 -18.31 6.27 3.12
CA GLN A 666 -19.12 6.85 2.05
C GLN A 666 -18.47 8.10 1.45
N LEU A 667 -17.86 8.93 2.29
CA LEU A 667 -17.15 10.14 1.89
C LEU A 667 -15.91 9.83 1.03
N GLU A 668 -15.18 8.78 1.41
CA GLU A 668 -14.02 8.34 0.65
C GLU A 668 -14.41 7.68 -0.68
N GLU A 669 -15.49 6.89 -0.68
CA GLU A 669 -16.05 6.32 -1.90
C GLU A 669 -16.51 7.38 -2.89
N LEU A 670 -17.21 8.42 -2.40
CA LEU A 670 -17.64 9.57 -3.23
C LEU A 670 -16.46 10.38 -3.76
N LYS A 671 -15.42 10.59 -2.95
CA LYS A 671 -14.18 11.23 -3.41
C LYS A 671 -13.53 10.46 -4.57
N GLN A 672 -13.51 9.14 -4.46
CA GLN A 672 -12.92 8.27 -5.46
C GLN A 672 -13.74 8.28 -6.76
N GLN A 673 -15.08 8.27 -6.65
CA GLN A 673 -15.98 8.41 -7.80
C GLN A 673 -15.79 9.77 -8.50
N VAL A 674 -15.69 10.85 -7.74
CA VAL A 674 -15.42 12.19 -8.27
C VAL A 674 -14.07 12.25 -8.99
N SER A 675 -13.03 11.63 -8.44
CA SER A 675 -11.71 11.56 -9.07
C SER A 675 -11.74 10.78 -10.38
N THR A 676 -12.40 9.65 -10.39
CA THR A 676 -12.57 8.82 -11.61
C THR A 676 -13.33 9.57 -12.70
N LEU A 677 -14.44 10.24 -12.32
CA LEU A 677 -15.22 11.02 -13.27
C LEU A 677 -14.46 12.26 -13.80
N LYS A 678 -13.61 12.88 -12.97
CA LYS A 678 -12.74 13.96 -13.44
C LYS A 678 -11.74 13.47 -14.48
N CYS A 679 -11.10 12.32 -14.23
CA CYS A 679 -10.17 11.72 -15.19
C CYS A 679 -10.88 11.37 -16.52
N GLN A 680 -12.07 10.76 -16.46
CA GLN A 680 -12.88 10.50 -17.66
C GLN A 680 -13.27 11.79 -18.41
N ASN A 681 -13.58 12.83 -17.66
CA ASN A 681 -13.94 14.14 -18.25
C ASN A 681 -12.75 14.76 -18.98
N GLU A 682 -11.56 14.71 -18.40
CA GLU A 682 -10.31 15.18 -19.05
C GLU A 682 -10.01 14.38 -20.32
N GLN A 683 -10.18 13.05 -20.29
CA GLN A 683 -10.01 12.18 -21.46
C GLN A 683 -11.01 12.54 -22.58
N LEU A 684 -12.30 12.72 -22.24
CA LEU A 684 -13.33 13.13 -23.18
C LEU A 684 -13.05 14.53 -23.76
N GLN A 685 -12.57 15.44 -22.94
CA GLN A 685 -12.22 16.80 -23.36
C GLN A 685 -11.04 16.81 -24.33
N THR A 686 -10.06 15.95 -24.09
CA THR A 686 -8.92 15.73 -24.99
C THR A 686 -9.39 15.12 -26.31
N ALA A 687 -10.25 14.13 -26.29
CA ALA A 687 -10.84 13.52 -27.48
C ALA A 687 -11.66 14.54 -28.29
N VAL A 688 -12.47 15.37 -27.63
CA VAL A 688 -13.23 16.44 -28.29
C VAL A 688 -12.31 17.46 -28.99
N THR A 689 -11.22 17.86 -28.34
CA THR A 689 -10.23 18.77 -28.94
C THR A 689 -9.50 18.14 -30.13
N GLN A 690 -9.15 16.89 -30.03
CA GLN A 690 -8.51 16.14 -31.13
C GLN A 690 -9.43 16.03 -32.34
N GLN A 691 -10.70 15.69 -32.12
CA GLN A 691 -11.68 15.60 -33.19
C GLN A 691 -12.00 16.99 -33.81
N ALA A 692 -12.05 18.03 -33.00
CA ALA A 692 -12.20 19.38 -33.51
C ALA A 692 -11.04 19.78 -34.42
N SER A 693 -9.81 19.37 -34.08
CA SER A 693 -8.64 19.58 -34.92
C SER A 693 -8.73 18.80 -36.24
N GLN A 694 -9.14 17.54 -36.20
CA GLN A 694 -9.36 16.73 -37.38
C GLN A 694 -10.46 17.30 -38.30
N ILE A 695 -11.58 17.71 -37.74
CA ILE A 695 -12.66 18.36 -38.49
C ILE A 695 -12.14 19.64 -39.16
N GLN A 696 -11.32 20.42 -38.47
CA GLN A 696 -10.75 21.65 -39.09
C GLN A 696 -9.78 21.27 -40.21
N GLN A 697 -8.93 20.28 -40.04
CA GLN A 697 -8.02 19.79 -41.06
C GLN A 697 -8.76 19.27 -42.31
N HIS A 698 -9.84 18.51 -42.13
CA HIS A 698 -10.67 18.04 -43.25
C HIS A 698 -11.44 19.20 -43.93
N LYS A 699 -11.90 20.20 -43.17
CA LYS A 699 -12.48 21.42 -43.74
C LYS A 699 -11.47 22.21 -44.59
N ASP A 700 -10.24 22.28 -44.13
CA ASP A 700 -9.18 23.01 -44.87
C ASP A 700 -8.79 22.23 -46.14
N GLN A 701 -8.71 20.90 -46.09
CA GLN A 701 -8.52 20.03 -47.26
C GLN A 701 -9.70 20.21 -48.28
N TYR A 702 -10.94 20.19 -47.77
CA TYR A 702 -12.12 20.41 -48.59
C TYR A 702 -12.08 21.77 -49.26
N ASN A 703 -11.73 22.85 -48.54
CA ASN A 703 -11.59 24.19 -49.08
C ASN A 703 -10.47 24.27 -50.12
N LEU A 704 -9.35 23.59 -49.91
CA LEU A 704 -8.23 23.50 -50.84
C LEU A 704 -8.65 22.82 -52.13
N LEU A 705 -9.34 21.67 -52.04
CA LEU A 705 -9.91 20.94 -53.19
C LEU A 705 -10.96 21.82 -53.95
N LYS A 706 -11.79 22.54 -53.26
CA LYS A 706 -12.77 23.46 -53.82
C LYS A 706 -12.10 24.60 -54.57
N VAL A 707 -10.99 25.14 -54.04
CA VAL A 707 -10.19 26.18 -54.72
C VAL A 707 -9.46 25.61 -55.94
N GLN A 708 -8.95 24.41 -55.85
CA GLN A 708 -8.34 23.70 -57.00
C GLN A 708 -9.38 23.46 -58.10
N LEU A 709 -10.57 22.98 -57.75
CA LEU A 709 -11.68 22.78 -58.69
C LEU A 709 -12.10 24.12 -59.31
N GLY A 710 -12.14 25.20 -58.51
CA GLY A 710 -12.46 26.52 -59.00
C GLY A 710 -11.38 27.12 -59.92
N LYS A 711 -10.11 26.81 -59.71
CA LYS A 711 -9.00 27.21 -60.57
C LYS A 711 -9.00 26.40 -61.88
N ASP A 712 -9.30 25.12 -61.85
CA ASP A 712 -9.41 24.30 -63.05
C ASP A 712 -10.62 24.72 -63.92
N ILE A 713 -11.71 25.21 -63.33
CA ILE A 713 -12.85 25.79 -64.03
C ILE A 713 -12.52 27.17 -64.65
N GLN A 714 -11.63 27.97 -64.05
CA GLN A 714 -11.21 29.28 -64.61
C GLN A 714 -10.16 29.14 -65.70
N HIS A 715 -9.40 28.04 -65.79
CA HIS A 715 -8.45 27.81 -66.86
C HIS A 715 -9.09 27.21 -68.13
N HIS A 716 -10.30 26.67 -68.02
CA HIS A 716 -11.11 26.24 -69.18
C HIS A 716 -12.38 27.07 -69.31
N GLY A 717 -12.18 28.35 -69.33
CA GLY A 717 -13.25 29.28 -69.65
C GLY A 717 -13.47 29.35 -71.14
N SER A 718 -14.40 28.53 -71.63
CA SER A 718 -15.40 28.78 -72.67
C SER A 718 -16.03 27.46 -73.13
N HIS A 719 -17.38 27.47 -73.08
CA HIS A 719 -18.34 26.51 -73.75
C HIS A 719 -18.51 25.14 -72.99
N SER A 720 -19.63 24.87 -72.56
CA SER A 720 -21.00 24.78 -72.88
C SER A 720 -21.82 23.98 -71.88
N GLU A 721 -23.00 24.45 -71.66
CA GLU A 721 -24.27 23.72 -71.42
C GLU A 721 -24.30 22.40 -70.69
N GLY A 722 -25.13 22.37 -69.66
CA GLY A 722 -25.95 21.19 -69.33
C GLY A 722 -25.41 20.27 -68.27
N ALA A 723 -25.00 20.74 -67.13
CA ALA A 723 -25.04 19.90 -65.93
C ALA A 723 -26.17 20.43 -65.03
N GLN A 724 -27.27 19.69 -64.98
CA GLN A 724 -28.26 19.80 -63.95
C GLN A 724 -27.54 19.80 -62.59
N MET A 725 -27.32 20.99 -62.06
CA MET A 725 -27.01 21.11 -60.64
C MET A 725 -28.27 20.67 -59.89
N ASN A 726 -28.21 19.50 -59.30
CA ASN A 726 -29.18 19.02 -58.34
C ASN A 726 -29.40 20.10 -57.30
N GLY A 727 -30.48 20.85 -57.52
CA GLY A 727 -31.06 21.65 -56.49
C GLY A 727 -31.33 20.73 -55.26
N ILE A 728 -31.15 21.22 -54.09
CA ILE A 728 -31.47 20.58 -52.83
C ILE A 728 -32.79 19.83 -53.05
N GLN A 729 -32.74 18.51 -52.96
CA GLN A 729 -33.86 17.65 -53.30
C GLN A 729 -35.08 18.05 -52.39
N PRO A 730 -36.26 18.04 -52.96
CA PRO A 730 -37.52 18.29 -52.22
C PRO A 730 -37.69 17.36 -51.01
N GLU A 731 -37.03 16.22 -51.06
CA GLU A 731 -36.97 15.22 -49.98
C GLU A 731 -36.24 15.71 -48.71
N GLU A 732 -35.16 16.50 -48.84
CA GLU A 732 -34.41 17.03 -47.70
C GLU A 732 -35.21 18.13 -46.97
N MET A 733 -35.93 18.95 -47.69
CA MET A 733 -36.87 19.91 -47.12
C MET A 733 -38.09 19.24 -46.49
N SER A 734 -38.52 18.13 -47.03
CA SER A 734 -39.59 17.32 -46.47
C SER A 734 -39.16 16.63 -45.18
N ARG A 735 -37.95 16.11 -45.20
CA ARG A 735 -37.36 15.46 -44.03
C ARG A 735 -37.17 16.43 -42.85
N LEU A 736 -36.63 17.61 -43.09
CA LEU A 736 -36.51 18.65 -42.06
C LEU A 736 -37.86 19.14 -41.52
N ARG A 737 -38.90 19.17 -42.36
CA ARG A 737 -40.27 19.47 -41.89
C ARG A 737 -40.83 18.42 -40.98
N GLU A 738 -40.62 17.16 -41.32
CA GLU A 738 -41.05 16.02 -40.51
C GLU A 738 -40.30 15.99 -39.16
N GLU A 739 -39.01 16.22 -39.19
CA GLU A 739 -38.15 16.27 -37.98
C GLU A 739 -38.52 17.44 -37.05
N ILE A 740 -38.78 18.63 -37.58
CA ILE A 740 -39.32 19.77 -36.82
C ILE A 740 -40.71 19.44 -36.22
N LYS A 741 -41.54 18.72 -36.93
CA LYS A 741 -42.84 18.29 -36.42
C LYS A 741 -42.74 17.25 -35.31
N GLU A 742 -41.85 16.31 -35.48
CA GLU A 742 -41.58 15.30 -34.47
C GLU A 742 -41.03 15.90 -33.20
N LEU A 743 -40.06 16.81 -33.31
CA LEU A 743 -39.50 17.52 -32.17
C LEU A 743 -40.53 18.42 -31.46
N LYS A 744 -41.42 19.06 -32.20
CA LYS A 744 -42.53 19.82 -31.62
C LYS A 744 -43.48 18.94 -30.82
N ASN A 745 -43.86 17.78 -31.36
CA ASN A 745 -44.72 16.83 -30.67
C ASN A 745 -44.08 16.33 -29.39
N LYS A 746 -42.76 16.09 -29.44
CA LYS A 746 -41.96 15.67 -28.27
C LYS A 746 -41.84 16.77 -27.21
N GLN A 747 -41.75 18.03 -27.67
CA GLN A 747 -41.77 19.20 -26.81
C GLN A 747 -43.14 19.36 -26.09
N GLU A 748 -44.25 19.18 -26.81
CA GLU A 748 -45.59 19.28 -26.23
C GLU A 748 -45.83 18.16 -25.18
N LEU A 749 -45.33 16.93 -25.46
CA LEU A 749 -45.42 15.81 -24.51
C LEU A 749 -44.61 16.11 -23.22
N LEU A 750 -43.38 16.60 -23.35
CA LEU A 750 -42.57 16.99 -22.21
C LEU A 750 -43.18 18.16 -21.41
N GLN A 751 -43.80 19.10 -22.08
CA GLN A 751 -44.52 20.21 -21.46
C GLN A 751 -45.70 19.70 -20.64
N GLY A 752 -46.42 18.70 -21.17
CA GLY A 752 -47.51 18.03 -20.45
C GLY A 752 -47.03 17.32 -19.18
N GLN A 753 -45.96 16.57 -19.30
CA GLN A 753 -45.35 15.88 -18.15
C GLN A 753 -44.82 16.85 -17.08
N LEU A 754 -44.26 18.00 -17.52
CA LEU A 754 -43.78 19.04 -16.62
C LEU A 754 -44.90 19.66 -15.81
N THR A 755 -46.05 19.98 -16.46
CA THR A 755 -47.23 20.56 -15.80
C THR A 755 -47.88 19.58 -14.84
N GLU A 756 -47.89 18.27 -15.15
CA GLU A 756 -48.40 17.22 -14.27
C GLU A 756 -47.52 17.12 -13.01
N LYS A 757 -46.19 17.14 -13.16
CA LYS A 757 -45.24 17.09 -12.05
C LYS A 757 -45.29 18.35 -11.18
N ASP A 758 -45.38 19.53 -11.78
CA ASP A 758 -45.53 20.77 -11.03
C ASP A 758 -46.82 20.79 -10.20
N SER A 759 -47.92 20.26 -10.74
CA SER A 759 -49.18 20.17 -10.01
C SER A 759 -49.13 19.19 -8.86
N LEU A 760 -48.36 18.09 -9.02
CA LEU A 760 -48.14 17.10 -7.94
C LEU A 760 -47.27 17.69 -6.81
N ILE A 761 -46.25 18.46 -7.15
CA ILE A 761 -45.38 19.17 -6.19
C ILE A 761 -46.21 20.22 -5.41
N GLU A 762 -47.12 20.94 -6.07
CA GLU A 762 -47.96 21.95 -5.44
C GLU A 762 -48.99 21.30 -4.50
N ASN A 763 -49.56 20.17 -4.87
CA ASN A 763 -50.40 19.35 -4.02
C ASN A 763 -49.69 18.80 -2.78
N LEU A 764 -48.45 18.29 -2.94
CA LEU A 764 -47.62 17.83 -1.83
C LEU A 764 -47.22 18.98 -0.87
N LYS A 765 -46.92 20.16 -1.39
CA LYS A 765 -46.66 21.37 -0.58
C LYS A 765 -47.92 21.87 0.16
N ALA A 766 -49.08 21.76 -0.44
CA ALA A 766 -50.35 22.14 0.19
C ALA A 766 -50.76 21.20 1.33
N THR A 767 -50.38 19.92 1.23
CA THR A 767 -50.64 18.91 2.28
C THR A 767 -49.70 19.12 3.48
N GLN A 768 -48.51 19.72 3.30
CA GLN A 768 -47.56 20.08 4.37
C GLN A 768 -47.94 21.34 5.12
N LEU A 769 -48.87 22.18 4.63
CA LEU A 769 -49.22 23.49 5.20
C LEU A 769 -50.52 23.53 5.97
N ALA A 770 -51.22 22.40 6.22
CA ALA A 770 -52.41 22.34 7.06
C ALA A 770 -52.04 22.21 8.54
N PRO A 771 -52.34 23.21 9.40
CA PRO A 771 -51.96 23.18 10.79
C PRO A 771 -52.99 22.40 11.64
N GLY A 772 -52.46 21.38 12.36
CA GLY A 772 -52.98 21.00 13.66
C GLY A 772 -54.08 19.96 13.70
N LYS A 773 -53.70 18.75 14.06
CA LYS A 773 -54.21 17.98 15.22
C LYS A 773 -53.59 16.59 15.29
N THR A 774 -53.06 16.29 16.48
CA THR A 774 -52.50 15.02 16.97
C THR A 774 -50.99 14.86 16.86
N GLU A 775 -50.32 15.51 17.76
CA GLU A 775 -49.03 15.06 18.28
C GLU A 775 -49.21 13.73 18.96
N GLN A 776 -48.57 12.69 18.47
CA GLN A 776 -48.05 11.48 19.14
C GLN A 776 -47.98 10.19 18.27
N SER A 777 -48.20 10.28 16.95
CA SER A 777 -48.02 9.08 16.12
C SER A 777 -47.51 9.33 14.70
N LEU A 778 -46.77 10.44 14.46
CA LEU A 778 -46.39 10.87 13.11
C LEU A 778 -44.90 11.16 12.92
N GLU A 779 -44.03 10.76 13.83
CA GLU A 779 -42.55 10.93 13.66
C GLU A 779 -41.91 9.95 12.70
N ILE A 780 -42.60 8.98 12.15
CA ILE A 780 -42.01 7.98 11.23
C ILE A 780 -42.41 8.20 9.76
N SER A 781 -43.30 9.17 9.44
CA SER A 781 -43.78 9.37 8.04
C SER A 781 -43.29 10.67 7.36
N MET A 782 -42.59 11.55 8.08
CA MET A 782 -42.23 12.87 7.54
C MET A 782 -40.96 12.88 6.67
N ASP A 783 -40.08 11.88 6.78
CA ASP A 783 -38.86 11.79 5.97
C ASP A 783 -39.13 11.30 4.54
N GLY A 784 -40.14 10.47 4.34
CA GLY A 784 -40.48 9.90 3.02
C GLY A 784 -41.07 10.93 2.02
N ASP A 785 -41.84 11.91 2.53
CA ASP A 785 -42.51 12.89 1.65
C ASP A 785 -41.59 14.05 1.23
N SER A 786 -40.66 14.42 2.09
CA SER A 786 -39.62 15.41 1.74
C SER A 786 -38.66 14.89 0.67
N GLU A 787 -38.29 13.63 0.75
CA GLU A 787 -37.41 12.97 -0.24
C GLU A 787 -38.13 12.78 -1.59
N ARG A 788 -39.43 12.43 -1.56
CA ARG A 788 -40.28 12.28 -2.73
C ARG A 788 -40.50 13.63 -3.44
N THR A 789 -40.70 14.71 -2.69
CA THR A 789 -40.82 16.08 -3.23
C THR A 789 -39.51 16.55 -3.86
N SER A 790 -38.39 16.29 -3.22
CA SER A 790 -37.03 16.58 -3.75
C SER A 790 -36.70 15.78 -5.01
N LYS A 791 -37.17 14.55 -5.10
CA LYS A 791 -36.97 13.68 -6.28
C LYS A 791 -37.83 14.20 -7.46
N LEU A 792 -39.07 14.53 -7.22
CA LEU A 792 -39.96 15.13 -8.23
C LEU A 792 -39.44 16.49 -8.71
N GLN A 793 -38.89 17.30 -7.84
CA GLN A 793 -38.33 18.59 -8.19
C GLN A 793 -37.10 18.45 -9.09
N ARG A 794 -36.24 17.49 -8.83
CA ARG A 794 -35.10 17.15 -9.70
C ARG A 794 -35.53 16.62 -11.07
N GLU A 795 -36.59 15.81 -11.09
CA GLU A 795 -37.16 15.29 -12.35
C GLU A 795 -37.79 16.40 -13.19
N VAL A 796 -38.45 17.38 -12.58
CA VAL A 796 -38.97 18.58 -13.24
C VAL A 796 -37.87 19.46 -13.81
N GLU A 797 -36.78 19.67 -13.06
CA GLU A 797 -35.60 20.41 -13.56
C GLU A 797 -34.92 19.70 -14.72
N THR A 798 -34.85 18.38 -14.70
CA THR A 798 -34.31 17.59 -15.80
C THR A 798 -35.18 17.67 -17.04
N LEU A 799 -36.49 17.57 -16.88
CA LEU A 799 -37.45 17.75 -17.99
C LEU A 799 -37.44 19.17 -18.56
N ARG A 800 -37.26 20.19 -17.71
CA ARG A 800 -37.07 21.58 -18.17
C ARG A 800 -35.81 21.77 -18.99
N ALA A 801 -34.69 21.16 -18.56
CA ALA A 801 -33.44 21.20 -19.29
C ALA A 801 -33.54 20.47 -20.64
N GLN A 802 -34.21 19.33 -20.72
CA GLN A 802 -34.46 18.61 -21.97
C GLN A 802 -35.36 19.43 -22.93
N LEU A 803 -36.37 20.08 -22.38
CA LEU A 803 -37.30 20.93 -23.16
C LEU A 803 -36.58 22.15 -23.77
N ASN A 804 -35.67 22.77 -23.01
CA ASN A 804 -34.84 23.85 -23.50
C ASN A 804 -33.88 23.42 -24.61
N LEU A 805 -33.26 22.24 -24.47
CA LEU A 805 -32.38 21.67 -25.49
C LEU A 805 -33.15 21.42 -26.81
N GLN A 806 -34.34 20.80 -26.71
CA GLN A 806 -35.19 20.56 -27.90
C GLN A 806 -35.67 21.85 -28.54
N SER A 807 -35.98 22.88 -27.75
CA SER A 807 -36.35 24.19 -28.25
C SER A 807 -35.20 24.83 -29.06
N VAL A 808 -33.97 24.72 -28.58
CA VAL A 808 -32.76 25.20 -29.30
C VAL A 808 -32.56 24.42 -30.61
N GLU A 809 -32.78 23.11 -30.59
CA GLU A 809 -32.61 22.26 -31.74
C GLU A 809 -33.70 22.53 -32.82
N ILE A 810 -34.95 22.71 -32.41
CA ILE A 810 -36.06 23.19 -33.30
C ILE A 810 -35.69 24.53 -33.94
N SER A 811 -35.17 25.48 -33.16
CA SER A 811 -34.77 26.81 -33.66
C SER A 811 -33.61 26.69 -34.67
N LYS A 812 -32.66 25.79 -34.40
CA LYS A 812 -31.56 25.53 -35.34
C LYS A 812 -32.03 24.94 -36.66
N LEU A 813 -32.90 23.94 -36.61
CA LEU A 813 -33.50 23.33 -37.81
C LEU A 813 -34.39 24.32 -38.59
N GLN A 814 -35.08 25.21 -37.87
CA GLN A 814 -35.84 26.31 -38.53
C GLN A 814 -34.95 27.30 -39.25
N MET A 815 -33.79 27.67 -38.67
CA MET A 815 -32.80 28.54 -39.34
C MET A 815 -32.19 27.83 -40.54
N GLU A 816 -31.83 26.56 -40.41
CA GLU A 816 -31.27 25.78 -41.53
C GLU A 816 -32.26 25.62 -42.68
N LYS A 817 -33.54 25.39 -42.37
CA LYS A 817 -34.65 25.42 -43.36
C LYS A 817 -34.74 26.79 -44.03
N GLN A 818 -34.58 27.89 -43.31
CA GLN A 818 -34.69 29.24 -43.83
C GLN A 818 -33.49 29.59 -44.73
N GLU A 819 -32.29 29.10 -44.36
CA GLU A 819 -31.07 29.23 -45.17
C GLU A 819 -31.15 28.44 -46.48
N LEU A 820 -31.73 27.21 -46.44
CA LEU A 820 -31.99 26.40 -47.64
C LEU A 820 -33.04 27.05 -48.54
N LEU A 821 -34.08 27.66 -47.98
CA LEU A 821 -35.07 28.43 -48.76
C LEU A 821 -34.46 29.65 -49.40
N GLN A 822 -33.58 30.41 -48.72
CA GLN A 822 -32.85 31.55 -49.29
C GLN A 822 -31.90 31.13 -50.40
N LYS A 823 -31.19 30.00 -50.22
CA LYS A 823 -30.32 29.42 -51.26
C LYS A 823 -31.11 29.00 -52.50
N THR A 824 -32.29 28.43 -52.34
CA THR A 824 -33.20 28.09 -53.46
C THR A 824 -33.78 29.34 -54.14
N GLU A 825 -34.12 30.42 -53.42
CA GLU A 825 -34.58 31.68 -54.01
C GLU A 825 -33.44 32.44 -54.70
N THR A 826 -32.23 32.42 -54.20
CA THR A 826 -31.06 33.04 -54.87
C THR A 826 -30.65 32.28 -56.12
N PHE A 827 -30.82 30.99 -56.19
CA PHE A 827 -30.62 30.17 -57.37
C PHE A 827 -31.70 30.44 -58.43
N ALA A 828 -32.95 30.64 -58.06
CA ALA A 828 -34.04 30.94 -58.95
C ALA A 828 -33.89 32.32 -59.58
N LYS A 829 -33.10 33.25 -58.96
CA LYS A 829 -32.89 34.65 -59.47
C LYS A 829 -31.63 34.77 -60.32
N SER A 830 -30.81 33.74 -60.51
CA SER A 830 -29.53 33.80 -61.23
C SER A 830 -29.51 33.09 -62.61
N VAL A 831 -30.63 32.77 -63.18
CA VAL A 831 -30.66 32.21 -64.53
C VAL A 831 -30.97 33.33 -65.55
N PRO A 832 -29.98 33.78 -66.32
CA PRO A 832 -30.29 34.64 -67.47
C PRO A 832 -30.64 33.75 -68.70
N VAL A 833 -31.79 34.02 -69.25
CA VAL A 833 -32.24 33.53 -70.55
C VAL A 833 -31.55 34.35 -71.66
N SER A 834 -30.72 33.69 -72.48
CA SER A 834 -30.56 34.10 -73.89
C SER A 834 -29.81 32.97 -74.64
N GLY A 835 -30.42 32.60 -75.77
CA GLY A 835 -29.91 31.66 -76.76
C GLY A 835 -28.83 32.23 -77.66
N ASP A 836 -28.04 31.47 -78.26
CA ASP A 836 -27.99 31.28 -79.74
C ASP A 836 -26.79 30.38 -80.13
N ASN A 837 -26.91 29.76 -81.28
CA ASN A 837 -26.14 28.69 -81.92
C ASN A 837 -24.65 28.94 -82.19
N GLY A 838 -23.87 27.85 -82.28
CA GLY A 838 -22.60 27.84 -82.98
C GLY A 838 -21.72 26.57 -82.72
N THR A 839 -21.77 25.69 -83.69
CA THR A 839 -20.88 24.50 -83.90
C THR A 839 -19.39 24.84 -83.93
N VAL A 840 -18.48 24.00 -83.42
CA VAL A 840 -17.33 23.34 -84.13
C VAL A 840 -16.36 22.57 -83.22
N THR A 841 -16.18 21.28 -83.52
CA THR A 841 -15.06 20.38 -83.51
C THR A 841 -14.26 20.04 -82.22
N ALA A 842 -14.14 18.72 -82.06
CA ALA A 842 -13.52 17.84 -81.05
C ALA A 842 -12.03 18.02 -80.82
N ALA A 843 -11.65 17.94 -79.57
CA ALA A 843 -10.41 17.31 -79.12
C ALA A 843 -10.74 16.57 -77.83
N LYS A 844 -10.28 15.36 -77.69
CA LYS A 844 -10.67 14.34 -76.68
C LYS A 844 -10.66 14.88 -75.23
N PRO A 845 -11.79 14.66 -74.53
CA PRO A 845 -11.92 15.11 -73.11
C PRO A 845 -11.85 13.94 -72.12
N THR A 846 -11.01 12.94 -72.31
CA THR A 846 -11.06 11.75 -71.44
C THR A 846 -10.19 11.82 -70.22
N ASP A 847 -9.28 12.80 -70.06
CA ASP A 847 -8.37 12.88 -68.91
C ASP A 847 -8.81 13.96 -67.83
N VAL A 848 -9.51 14.98 -68.28
CA VAL A 848 -10.00 16.10 -67.42
C VAL A 848 -11.29 15.68 -66.72
N GLU A 849 -12.19 14.95 -67.40
CA GLU A 849 -13.44 14.44 -66.86
C GLU A 849 -13.18 13.34 -65.79
N GLY A 850 -12.15 12.50 -66.01
CA GLY A 850 -11.71 11.51 -65.02
C GLY A 850 -11.15 12.17 -63.76
N ARG A 851 -10.32 13.17 -63.93
CA ARG A 851 -9.77 13.96 -62.80
C ARG A 851 -10.83 14.79 -62.04
N LEU A 852 -11.77 15.37 -62.76
CA LEU A 852 -12.89 16.09 -62.17
C LEU A 852 -13.83 15.14 -61.42
N SER A 853 -14.13 13.98 -61.97
CA SER A 853 -14.92 12.94 -61.34
C SER A 853 -14.24 12.38 -60.10
N ALA A 854 -12.90 12.15 -60.12
CA ALA A 854 -12.13 11.73 -58.97
C ALA A 854 -12.12 12.80 -57.83
N LEU A 855 -11.88 14.07 -58.20
CA LEU A 855 -11.92 15.17 -57.24
C LEU A 855 -13.33 15.42 -56.64
N LEU A 856 -14.39 15.24 -57.44
CA LEU A 856 -15.77 15.28 -56.97
C LEU A 856 -16.09 14.13 -56.01
N GLN A 857 -15.57 12.92 -56.32
CA GLN A 857 -15.71 11.77 -55.45
C GLN A 857 -14.96 11.98 -54.11
N GLU A 858 -13.70 12.40 -54.19
CA GLU A 858 -12.88 12.72 -52.98
C GLU A 858 -13.51 13.84 -52.13
N THR A 859 -14.05 14.87 -52.79
CA THR A 859 -14.78 15.96 -52.08
C THR A 859 -16.02 15.41 -51.37
N LYS A 860 -16.72 14.44 -51.99
CA LYS A 860 -17.91 13.80 -51.40
C LYS A 860 -17.53 12.92 -50.22
N GLU A 861 -16.44 12.18 -50.35
CA GLU A 861 -15.90 11.34 -49.25
C GLU A 861 -15.45 12.16 -48.05
N LEU A 862 -14.64 13.20 -48.28
CA LEU A 862 -14.24 14.15 -47.22
C LEU A 862 -15.43 14.85 -46.56
N LYS A 863 -16.48 15.18 -47.32
CA LYS A 863 -17.71 15.79 -46.75
C LYS A 863 -18.46 14.79 -45.86
N ASN A 864 -18.49 13.51 -46.24
CA ASN A 864 -19.10 12.48 -45.44
C ASN A 864 -18.28 12.21 -44.18
N GLU A 865 -16.95 12.20 -44.27
CA GLU A 865 -16.04 12.05 -43.14
C GLU A 865 -16.16 13.24 -42.16
N VAL A 866 -16.19 14.45 -42.63
CA VAL A 866 -16.46 15.66 -41.79
C VAL A 866 -17.81 15.55 -41.09
N LYS A 867 -18.81 14.98 -41.75
CA LYS A 867 -20.13 14.77 -41.15
C LYS A 867 -20.08 13.71 -40.06
N ALA A 868 -19.43 12.58 -40.30
CA ALA A 868 -19.27 11.51 -39.34
C ALA A 868 -18.50 11.97 -38.08
N LEU A 869 -17.38 12.67 -38.26
CA LEU A 869 -16.61 13.28 -37.19
C LEU A 869 -17.40 14.35 -36.40
N SER A 870 -18.28 15.08 -37.07
CA SER A 870 -19.17 16.05 -36.41
C SER A 870 -20.24 15.35 -35.56
N GLU A 871 -20.78 14.22 -36.01
CA GLU A 871 -21.73 13.41 -35.24
C GLU A 871 -21.07 12.77 -34.05
N GLU A 872 -19.86 12.23 -34.23
CA GLU A 872 -19.05 11.66 -33.14
C GLU A 872 -18.68 12.72 -32.09
N LYS A 873 -18.23 13.89 -32.51
CA LYS A 873 -17.98 15.04 -31.61
C LYS A 873 -19.22 15.40 -30.78
N THR A 874 -20.41 15.37 -31.38
CA THR A 874 -21.68 15.67 -30.67
C THR A 874 -21.99 14.58 -29.64
N SER A 875 -21.74 13.32 -29.97
CA SER A 875 -21.90 12.20 -29.04
C SER A 875 -20.95 12.32 -27.85
N ILE A 876 -19.67 12.59 -28.10
CA ILE A 876 -18.66 12.78 -27.03
C ILE A 876 -19.03 13.97 -26.14
N LYS A 877 -19.51 15.07 -26.76
CA LYS A 877 -19.96 16.24 -26.01
C LYS A 877 -21.15 15.91 -25.09
N GLN A 878 -22.10 15.10 -25.55
CA GLN A 878 -23.22 14.66 -24.73
C GLN A 878 -22.75 13.78 -23.54
N GLN A 879 -21.78 12.91 -23.77
CA GLN A 879 -21.18 12.11 -22.71
C GLN A 879 -20.44 12.98 -21.68
N LEU A 880 -19.73 14.00 -22.15
CA LEU A 880 -19.05 14.99 -21.33
C LEU A 880 -20.03 15.77 -20.45
N ASP A 881 -21.14 16.22 -21.02
CA ASP A 881 -22.19 16.99 -20.30
C ASP A 881 -22.90 16.07 -19.26
N SER A 882 -23.09 14.79 -19.58
CA SER A 882 -23.61 13.80 -18.64
C SER A 882 -22.66 13.56 -17.48
N SER A 883 -21.37 13.38 -17.75
CA SER A 883 -20.34 13.20 -16.73
C SER A 883 -20.22 14.42 -15.82
N ASN A 884 -20.26 15.63 -16.38
CA ASN A 884 -20.27 16.87 -15.62
C ASN A 884 -21.49 17.00 -14.69
N SER A 885 -22.66 16.56 -15.16
CA SER A 885 -23.87 16.52 -14.34
C SER A 885 -23.73 15.57 -13.16
N THR A 886 -23.14 14.39 -13.39
CA THR A 886 -22.88 13.41 -12.33
C THR A 886 -21.86 13.93 -11.33
N ILE A 887 -20.80 14.59 -11.79
CA ILE A 887 -19.81 15.23 -10.92
C ILE A 887 -20.48 16.29 -10.02
N ALA A 888 -21.38 17.10 -10.58
CA ALA A 888 -22.08 18.13 -9.81
C ALA A 888 -22.99 17.52 -8.72
N ILE A 889 -23.65 16.40 -9.02
CA ILE A 889 -24.47 15.67 -8.05
C ILE A 889 -23.58 15.14 -6.91
N LEU A 890 -22.49 14.46 -7.25
CA LEU A 890 -21.56 13.89 -6.28
C LEU A 890 -20.86 14.96 -5.43
N GLN A 891 -20.56 16.13 -6.01
CA GLN A 891 -20.02 17.26 -5.27
C GLN A 891 -21.04 17.83 -4.26
N ASN A 892 -22.32 17.84 -4.63
CA ASN A 892 -23.38 18.27 -3.72
C ASN A 892 -23.58 17.25 -2.58
N GLU A 893 -23.54 15.96 -2.86
CA GLU A 893 -23.59 14.92 -1.84
C GLU A 893 -22.39 14.97 -0.91
N LYS A 894 -21.18 15.15 -1.46
CA LYS A 894 -19.96 15.37 -0.66
C LYS A 894 -20.12 16.57 0.27
N SER A 895 -20.65 17.68 -0.21
CA SER A 895 -20.89 18.87 0.62
C SER A 895 -21.87 18.60 1.76
N LYS A 896 -22.93 17.82 1.51
CA LYS A 896 -23.90 17.43 2.55
C LYS A 896 -23.25 16.55 3.61
N LEU A 897 -22.42 15.58 3.19
CA LEU A 897 -21.71 14.71 4.10
C LEU A 897 -20.66 15.49 4.93
N GLN A 898 -19.98 16.47 4.32
CA GLN A 898 -19.07 17.35 5.05
C GLN A 898 -19.78 18.21 6.10
N VAL A 899 -20.97 18.71 5.80
CA VAL A 899 -21.80 19.43 6.78
C VAL A 899 -22.25 18.49 7.90
N GLY A 900 -22.62 17.25 7.58
CA GLY A 900 -22.93 16.22 8.55
C GLY A 900 -21.75 15.89 9.46
N LEU A 901 -20.57 15.73 8.89
CA LEU A 901 -19.31 15.48 9.61
C LEU A 901 -18.97 16.64 10.54
N ALA A 902 -19.06 17.88 10.05
CA ALA A 902 -18.82 19.08 10.85
C ALA A 902 -19.80 19.20 12.04
N LYS A 903 -21.06 18.78 11.83
CA LYS A 903 -22.06 18.75 12.90
C LYS A 903 -21.71 17.68 13.93
N SER A 904 -21.32 16.48 13.50
CA SER A 904 -20.91 15.39 14.37
C SER A 904 -19.63 15.73 15.13
N SER A 905 -18.66 16.38 14.48
CA SER A 905 -17.45 16.89 15.14
C SER A 905 -17.78 17.89 16.22
N LYS A 906 -18.71 18.81 15.95
CA LYS A 906 -19.13 19.78 16.96
C LYS A 906 -19.85 19.11 18.14
N GLU A 907 -20.70 18.10 17.88
CA GLU A 907 -21.34 17.32 18.93
C GLU A 907 -20.29 16.54 19.76
N GLN A 908 -19.22 16.10 19.11
CA GLN A 908 -18.07 15.45 19.77
C GLN A 908 -17.28 16.44 20.63
N ASP A 909 -17.06 17.65 20.14
CA ASP A 909 -16.43 18.74 20.92
C ASP A 909 -17.28 19.13 22.13
N ASP A 910 -18.60 19.23 21.94
CA ASP A 910 -19.54 19.51 23.04
C ASP A 910 -19.54 18.38 24.11
N LEU A 911 -19.38 17.11 23.69
CA LEU A 911 -19.21 15.97 24.59
C LEU A 911 -17.87 15.98 25.32
N LEU A 912 -16.77 16.35 24.64
CA LEU A 912 -15.45 16.49 25.28
C LEU A 912 -15.44 17.60 26.32
N VAL A 913 -16.13 18.71 26.06
CA VAL A 913 -16.31 19.78 27.05
C VAL A 913 -17.11 19.28 28.27
N LEU A 914 -18.15 18.47 28.07
CA LEU A 914 -18.91 17.86 29.15
C LEU A 914 -18.10 16.86 29.97
N LEU A 915 -17.24 16.06 29.29
CA LEU A 915 -16.30 15.15 29.96
C LEU A 915 -15.28 15.91 30.79
N ALA A 916 -14.67 16.98 30.25
CA ALA A 916 -13.75 17.83 30.98
C ALA A 916 -14.40 18.48 32.20
N ASP A 917 -15.70 18.88 32.11
CA ASP A 917 -16.45 19.40 33.25
C ASP A 917 -16.73 18.33 34.31
N GLN A 918 -16.93 17.06 33.87
CA GLN A 918 -17.07 15.93 34.81
C GLN A 918 -15.74 15.54 35.45
N ASP A 919 -14.64 15.56 34.72
CA ASP A 919 -13.29 15.30 35.24
C ASP A 919 -12.92 16.36 36.28
N GLN A 920 -13.25 17.62 36.03
CA GLN A 920 -13.04 18.68 36.99
C GLN A 920 -13.87 18.51 38.26
N LYS A 921 -15.09 17.98 38.15
CA LYS A 921 -15.91 17.59 39.30
C LYS A 921 -15.33 16.41 40.06
N ILE A 922 -14.79 15.43 39.37
CA ILE A 922 -14.10 14.26 39.96
C ILE A 922 -12.87 14.72 40.71
N ILE A 923 -12.05 15.60 40.14
CA ILE A 923 -10.88 16.19 40.80
C ILE A 923 -11.31 16.98 42.07
N SER A 924 -12.38 17.78 41.98
CA SER A 924 -12.94 18.51 43.13
C SER A 924 -13.46 17.58 44.22
N LEU A 925 -14.09 16.46 43.85
CA LEU A 925 -14.55 15.45 44.81
C LEU A 925 -13.40 14.66 45.42
N LYS A 926 -12.37 14.27 44.61
CA LYS A 926 -11.13 13.64 45.10
C LYS A 926 -10.41 14.57 46.09
N SER A 927 -10.34 15.87 45.82
CA SER A 927 -9.77 16.86 46.72
C SER A 927 -10.52 16.96 48.05
N LYS A 928 -11.85 16.97 48.02
CA LYS A 928 -12.70 16.97 49.23
C LYS A 928 -12.59 15.68 50.04
N LEU A 929 -12.47 14.52 49.38
CA LEU A 929 -12.22 13.23 50.04
C LEU A 929 -10.86 13.23 50.74
N LYS A 930 -9.85 13.82 50.12
CA LYS A 930 -8.50 13.99 50.66
C LYS A 930 -8.51 14.90 51.86
N GLU A 931 -9.30 16.00 51.84
CA GLU A 931 -9.54 16.90 53.00
C GLU A 931 -10.26 16.19 54.15
N LEU A 932 -11.14 15.22 53.87
CA LEU A 932 -11.87 14.44 54.88
C LEU A 932 -11.07 13.26 55.44
N GLY A 933 -9.81 13.06 54.98
CA GLY A 933 -8.87 12.06 55.52
C GLY A 933 -9.02 10.68 54.90
N HIS A 934 -9.68 10.56 53.77
CA HIS A 934 -9.75 9.29 53.01
C HIS A 934 -8.66 9.31 51.94
N PRO A 935 -7.74 8.32 51.90
CA PRO A 935 -6.74 8.20 50.84
C PRO A 935 -7.45 7.87 49.50
N VAL A 936 -7.24 8.70 48.50
CA VAL A 936 -7.61 8.45 47.13
C VAL A 936 -6.31 8.16 46.40
N GLU A 937 -6.15 6.92 45.87
CA GLU A 937 -5.02 6.59 45.03
C GLU A 937 -5.18 7.30 43.68
N ASP A 938 -4.20 8.11 43.33
CA ASP A 938 -4.11 8.69 42.00
C ASP A 938 -3.57 7.55 41.07
N GLU A 939 -4.42 7.00 40.25
CA GLU A 939 -3.98 6.13 39.14
C GLU A 939 -3.38 7.07 38.08
N ASP A 940 -2.07 6.97 37.87
CA ASP A 940 -1.39 7.59 36.73
C ASP A 940 -1.95 6.94 35.45
N GLU A 941 -2.86 7.64 34.79
CA GLU A 941 -3.28 7.32 33.44
C GLU A 941 -2.12 7.68 32.51
N ASP A 942 -1.48 6.68 31.93
CA ASP A 942 -0.66 6.85 30.75
C ASP A 942 -1.54 7.44 29.63
N GLU A 943 -1.50 8.74 29.47
CA GLU A 943 -2.09 9.45 28.35
C GLU A 943 -1.34 9.03 27.08
N ASP A 944 -1.94 8.13 26.31
CA ASP A 944 -1.62 7.97 24.89
C ASP A 944 -1.95 9.29 24.17
N GLU A 945 -0.92 10.04 23.82
CA GLU A 945 -0.98 11.19 22.91
C GLU A 945 -1.65 10.80 21.59
N LEU A 946 -2.92 11.12 21.48
CA LEU A 946 -3.58 11.30 20.19
C LEU A 946 -3.29 12.72 19.71
N GLY A 947 -2.17 12.86 18.99
CA GLY A 947 -1.82 14.07 18.26
C GLY A 947 -2.85 14.39 17.20
N SER A 948 -3.70 15.38 17.46
CA SER A 948 -4.39 16.08 16.38
C SER A 948 -3.51 17.24 15.94
N GLY A 949 -2.92 17.11 14.75
CA GLY A 949 -2.39 18.25 14.02
C GLY A 949 -3.53 19.02 13.38
N ASP A 950 -3.62 20.28 13.62
CA ASP A 950 -3.88 21.26 12.57
C ASP A 950 -3.57 22.69 13.02
N GLN A 951 -2.67 23.26 12.25
CA GLN A 951 -2.61 24.57 11.58
C GLN A 951 -2.43 25.86 12.36
N THR A 952 -1.47 26.50 11.77
CA THR A 952 -1.34 27.89 11.36
C THR A 952 -0.75 28.87 12.35
N GLY A 953 0.40 29.29 11.91
CA GLY A 953 0.58 30.72 11.59
C GLY A 953 1.33 31.54 12.61
N ASN A 954 2.51 31.88 12.19
CA ASN A 954 3.18 33.17 12.32
C ASN A 954 3.75 33.62 13.66
N ASP A 955 5.01 33.86 13.48
CA ASP A 955 5.80 35.03 13.85
C ASP A 955 6.50 35.02 15.20
N ASP A 956 7.80 35.05 14.98
CA ASP A 956 8.84 35.93 15.58
C ASP A 956 9.32 35.70 17.04
N ASP A 957 10.64 35.68 16.99
CA ASP A 957 11.59 36.22 17.97
C ASP A 957 12.18 35.34 19.07
N ASP A 958 13.44 35.05 18.79
CA ASP A 958 14.66 35.30 19.59
C ASP A 958 14.88 34.58 20.94
N VAL A 959 16.08 34.03 20.96
CA VAL A 959 17.15 34.21 21.95
C VAL A 959 17.38 33.11 22.99
N ASP A 960 18.62 32.59 22.81
CA ASP A 960 19.65 32.24 23.76
C ASP A 960 19.62 30.94 24.59
N ASP A 961 20.66 30.21 24.26
CA ASP A 961 21.72 29.66 25.12
C ASP A 961 21.37 28.92 26.41
N VAL A 962 21.90 27.76 26.55
CA VAL A 962 23.03 27.43 27.43
C VAL A 962 23.21 25.91 27.53
N ASP A 963 24.47 25.52 27.31
CA ASP A 963 25.24 24.37 27.68
C ASP A 963 24.80 23.57 28.93
N ASP A 964 25.05 22.29 28.89
CA ASP A 964 26.04 21.56 29.71
C ASP A 964 25.78 20.04 29.65
N ASP A 965 26.74 19.31 29.13
CA ASP A 965 27.70 18.38 29.77
C ASP A 965 27.13 17.31 30.73
N ASP A 966 27.50 16.15 30.46
CA ASP A 966 28.29 15.15 31.19
C ASP A 966 27.80 13.72 31.03
N ASP A 967 28.62 12.94 30.40
CA ASP A 967 29.48 11.86 30.86
C ASP A 967 28.84 10.59 31.46
N ALA A 968 29.42 9.57 30.94
CA ALA A 968 29.99 8.36 31.53
C ALA A 968 29.24 7.05 31.19
N ASP A 969 29.94 6.27 30.37
CA ASP A 969 30.70 5.06 30.68
C ASP A 969 29.90 3.90 31.30
N ASP A 970 29.93 2.78 30.72
CA ASP A 970 30.81 1.61 30.87
C ASP A 970 30.20 0.36 30.23
N ASP A 971 30.98 -0.27 29.40
CA ASP A 971 31.56 -1.60 29.44
C ASP A 971 30.63 -2.79 29.79
N ASP A 972 30.62 -3.79 29.02
CA ASP A 972 31.51 -4.95 28.92
C ASP A 972 30.89 -6.08 28.08
N ASN A 973 31.62 -6.50 27.11
CA ASN A 973 32.24 -7.79 26.82
C ASN A 973 31.45 -9.09 27.08
N SER A 974 31.38 -9.89 26.13
CA SER A 974 32.20 -11.05 25.78
C SER A 974 31.42 -12.06 24.97
N ASP A 975 31.95 -12.46 23.84
CA ASP A 975 32.55 -13.74 23.47
C ASP A 975 31.66 -14.97 23.72
N ASP A 976 31.42 -15.86 22.83
CA ASP A 976 32.29 -16.70 22.05
C ASP A 976 31.52 -17.69 21.16
N GLU A 977 32.14 -17.89 20.01
CA GLU A 977 32.53 -19.14 19.33
C GLU A 977 31.49 -20.13 18.79
N ASP A 978 31.59 -20.21 17.49
CA ASP A 978 31.86 -21.36 16.61
C ASP A 978 31.15 -22.70 16.86
N ASN A 979 30.56 -23.21 15.82
CA ASN A 979 31.07 -24.41 15.16
C ASN A 979 30.39 -24.71 13.82
N HIS A 980 31.24 -24.78 12.81
CA HIS A 980 31.02 -25.49 11.55
C HIS A 980 30.80 -26.98 11.79
N HIS A 981 29.90 -27.57 11.01
CA HIS A 981 30.20 -28.82 10.30
C HIS A 981 29.37 -28.99 9.04
N GLN A 982 30.09 -28.99 7.93
CA GLN A 982 29.72 -29.68 6.68
C GLN A 982 29.41 -31.14 6.95
N ILE A 983 28.51 -31.76 6.20
CA ILE A 983 28.71 -33.03 5.48
C ILE A 983 27.71 -33.12 4.34
N ASN A 984 28.29 -33.49 3.20
CA ASN A 984 27.75 -33.82 1.91
C ASN A 984 26.79 -35.01 1.86
N GLU A 985 26.01 -34.95 0.75
CA GLU A 985 25.65 -36.07 -0.16
C GLU A 985 24.70 -37.19 0.35
N VAL A 986 23.69 -37.45 -0.41
CA VAL A 986 23.48 -38.49 -1.43
C VAL A 986 22.00 -38.82 -1.59
N VAL A 987 21.49 -38.49 -2.82
CA VAL A 987 20.82 -39.34 -3.82
C VAL A 987 19.50 -40.07 -3.49
N GLU A 988 18.56 -39.75 -4.41
CA GLU A 988 17.59 -40.65 -5.08
C GLU A 988 16.39 -41.21 -4.31
N GLY A 989 15.25 -40.94 -4.93
CA GLY A 989 14.36 -42.00 -5.37
C GLY A 989 12.90 -41.89 -4.99
N SER A 990 12.16 -41.48 -5.95
CA SER A 990 10.85 -42.01 -6.37
C SER A 990 9.70 -42.16 -5.37
N ALA A 991 8.69 -41.58 -5.73
CA ALA A 991 7.26 -41.91 -5.86
C ALA A 991 6.33 -40.85 -5.25
#